data_4ef31a21234584215b5e7064d8753c63
#
_entry.id   4ef31a21234584215b5e7064d8753c63
#
_cell.length_a   1.000
_cell.length_b   1.000
_cell.length_c   1.000
_cell.angle_alpha   90.00
_cell.angle_beta   90.00
_cell.angle_gamma   90.00
#
_symmetry.space_group_name_H-M   'P 1'
#
loop_
_entity.id
_entity.type
_entity.pdbx_description
1 polymer ?
#
loop_
_entity_poly.entity_id
_entity_poly.type
_entity_poly.pdbx_seq_one_letter_code
_entity_poly.pdbx_strand_id
1 'polypeptide(L)'
;MIKKMLKCSWLIIIASLAITAFFGWQLRKISIENTVRMYMPQSSESYQRMLKAEEDYGSMMVLGISMETSGETILTPEYIKIVQDVTDQIGNVDYVESIDSIANMDFIVGEDGSLKASSILGEDYSGTAEDMAAIKQRLVDWQEMYNRVIITDDGKTTQLMITLQPKDENGDMLNSKRQMKALHDIQKICETALEGSDLEVRYFGDPVLSDNGYTFMVSDLLLLIPFVALVVLLSLYFSFHTWSGTLLPLITVLMATVWSVGIMCMLNVTFTIIGSVIPVCLVACGSAYGIHVLTHYYIGLDKIEGEITKENHAGAIEYGLKDVWIAVVLAGVTTVAGFISNITSPIMPLKSFSVFAAAGVVFSLILSMTFIPAMLYVTPISKVGKHWRNKNRLSAKLKVRLEKQLKRQGGKTSAEATTNTLYMVYHFFSGTKPRLIVSTAILLLVAIIGFKMLIVDTALVNYFPKDSKFRQDITYVDENLAGSNTLYLIVSGEEKEAEEAPAESAGESVADSVASDFDFGTSENNVADSVASDFDFGTAEPGTADDFGFGEASNAATDDFVFADASNTGADFGFGDMADSSETAEAPKQYYMLTNPEILKAVDGMQEYLLARHDGIGKMVSFTTFIKRMNQVMNAPVNDDKLSSIITVQQGLEMLHKAYTLAGGDKSNVADIVAELEKQLNFNGIDYYEIPYDVAKYPVSARSELGDLVTQYLYLLSSQQIQRFANNMTMPTAIRTQVQLRTHSTEDTEAIIKDAQAYAEKHFPKGYKIEATGNGEMEYTMTKMVVDSQTTSILLSLAMVFIIISLSFKSPWAGIIGAIPLGLTILLNFMVMGYAGIALDLCTSIIASVAIGVGIDYTIHFMETYRTQRALTDDLEEVTKNTFKTSGRGILTNAIAVGLGFCVLLFSRFIILRYIGALVAVVMFTSSTLAMTVIPGLLNAFDPKFMWSKEQKEAYKKQLQEEN
;
A
#
# COMPACT_ATOMS: atom_id res chain seq x y z
N MET A 1 -30.87 -7.96 -38.00
CA MET A 1 -29.53 -8.01 -37.42
C MET A 1 -29.25 -9.41 -36.84
N ILE A 2 -30.08 -9.95 -35.96
CA ILE A 2 -29.86 -11.25 -35.27
C ILE A 2 -29.74 -12.41 -36.26
N LYS A 3 -30.65 -12.54 -37.27
CA LYS A 3 -30.60 -13.58 -38.29
C LYS A 3 -29.29 -13.54 -39.12
N LYS A 4 -28.71 -12.34 -39.38
CA LYS A 4 -27.40 -12.22 -40.04
C LYS A 4 -26.27 -12.70 -39.14
N MET A 5 -26.31 -12.35 -37.85
CA MET A 5 -25.34 -12.82 -36.83
C MET A 5 -25.32 -14.35 -36.72
N LEU A 6 -26.50 -14.99 -36.66
CA LEU A 6 -26.61 -16.44 -36.59
C LEU A 6 -26.04 -17.17 -37.83
N LYS A 7 -26.08 -16.55 -39.03
CA LYS A 7 -25.45 -17.09 -40.25
C LYS A 7 -23.92 -17.09 -40.13
N CYS A 8 -23.33 -16.18 -39.35
CA CYS A 8 -21.90 -16.05 -39.10
C CYS A 8 -21.44 -16.79 -37.84
N SER A 9 -22.23 -17.72 -37.29
CA SER A 9 -21.95 -18.38 -35.99
C SER A 9 -20.56 -19.03 -35.91
N TRP A 10 -20.12 -19.74 -36.97
CA TRP A 10 -18.78 -20.35 -37.01
C TRP A 10 -17.66 -19.31 -36.96
N LEU A 11 -17.84 -18.17 -37.68
CA LEU A 11 -16.86 -17.07 -37.63
C LEU A 11 -16.75 -16.49 -36.22
N ILE A 12 -17.90 -16.28 -35.54
CA ILE A 12 -17.94 -15.77 -34.17
C ILE A 12 -17.21 -16.73 -33.22
N ILE A 13 -17.48 -18.05 -33.33
CA ILE A 13 -16.87 -19.05 -32.46
C ILE A 13 -15.35 -19.09 -32.68
N ILE A 14 -14.89 -19.15 -33.93
CA ILE A 14 -13.47 -19.20 -34.27
C ILE A 14 -12.76 -17.92 -33.82
N ALA A 15 -13.35 -16.75 -34.09
CA ALA A 15 -12.79 -15.47 -33.69
C ALA A 15 -12.68 -15.36 -32.16
N SER A 16 -13.73 -15.75 -31.43
CA SER A 16 -13.70 -15.73 -29.95
C SER A 16 -12.63 -16.66 -29.38
N LEU A 17 -12.45 -17.85 -29.94
CA LEU A 17 -11.41 -18.79 -29.50
C LEU A 17 -10.00 -18.30 -29.86
N ALA A 18 -9.81 -17.69 -31.05
CA ALA A 18 -8.54 -17.11 -31.45
C ALA A 18 -8.11 -15.95 -30.54
N ILE A 19 -9.06 -15.05 -30.23
CA ILE A 19 -8.83 -13.94 -29.27
C ILE A 19 -8.50 -14.49 -27.89
N THR A 20 -9.20 -15.53 -27.44
CA THR A 20 -8.90 -16.17 -26.14
C THR A 20 -7.51 -16.80 -26.13
N ALA A 21 -7.10 -17.45 -27.19
CA ALA A 21 -5.75 -18.01 -27.32
C ALA A 21 -4.68 -16.91 -27.33
N PHE A 22 -4.94 -15.79 -28.01
CA PHE A 22 -4.03 -14.64 -28.04
C PHE A 22 -3.86 -14.02 -26.64
N PHE A 23 -4.94 -13.71 -25.94
CA PHE A 23 -4.86 -13.15 -24.58
C PHE A 23 -4.37 -14.18 -23.56
N GLY A 24 -4.68 -15.46 -23.75
CA GLY A 24 -4.10 -16.53 -22.95
C GLY A 24 -2.58 -16.63 -23.06
N TRP A 25 -2.03 -16.35 -24.25
CA TRP A 25 -0.58 -16.24 -24.45
C TRP A 25 0.02 -15.06 -23.68
N GLN A 26 -0.66 -13.92 -23.61
CA GLN A 26 -0.17 -12.73 -22.88
C GLN A 26 -0.09 -12.95 -21.36
N LEU A 27 -0.84 -13.91 -20.79
CA LEU A 27 -0.76 -14.23 -19.35
C LEU A 27 0.66 -14.65 -18.89
N ARG A 28 1.53 -15.05 -19.81
CA ARG A 28 2.95 -15.35 -19.50
C ARG A 28 3.74 -14.10 -19.04
N LYS A 29 3.23 -12.90 -19.35
CA LYS A 29 3.86 -11.63 -18.98
C LYS A 29 3.34 -11.08 -17.66
N ILE A 30 2.60 -11.89 -16.89
CA ILE A 30 2.07 -11.40 -15.63
C ILE A 30 3.21 -10.99 -14.70
N SER A 31 3.18 -9.74 -14.24
CA SER A 31 4.05 -9.21 -13.22
C SER A 31 3.25 -9.00 -11.95
N ILE A 32 3.75 -9.49 -10.84
CA ILE A 32 3.10 -9.41 -9.53
C ILE A 32 3.97 -8.52 -8.65
N GLU A 33 3.37 -7.48 -8.08
CA GLU A 33 4.05 -6.56 -7.16
C GLU A 33 3.12 -6.12 -6.03
N ASN A 34 3.64 -6.08 -4.80
CA ASN A 34 2.88 -5.76 -3.60
C ASN A 34 3.69 -4.93 -2.60
N THR A 35 4.47 -3.97 -3.08
CA THR A 35 5.18 -3.01 -2.22
C THR A 35 4.30 -1.81 -1.90
N VAL A 36 4.50 -1.18 -0.73
CA VAL A 36 3.78 0.06 -0.34
C VAL A 36 3.91 1.13 -1.45
N ARG A 37 5.09 1.25 -2.05
CA ARG A 37 5.41 2.20 -3.12
C ARG A 37 4.51 2.05 -4.36
N MET A 38 4.11 0.81 -4.69
CA MET A 38 3.23 0.53 -5.84
C MET A 38 1.81 1.08 -5.67
N TYR A 39 1.38 1.24 -4.43
CA TYR A 39 0.05 1.77 -4.13
C TYR A 39 -0.01 3.29 -4.19
N MET A 40 1.15 3.97 -3.99
CA MET A 40 1.24 5.42 -4.01
C MET A 40 1.27 6.00 -5.43
N PRO A 41 0.53 7.08 -5.69
CA PRO A 41 0.67 7.82 -6.94
C PRO A 41 2.04 8.49 -7.01
N GLN A 42 2.76 8.31 -8.11
CA GLN A 42 4.09 8.92 -8.30
C GLN A 42 4.06 10.46 -8.22
N SER A 43 2.91 11.08 -8.53
CA SER A 43 2.71 12.53 -8.46
C SER A 43 2.34 13.04 -7.06
N SER A 44 2.21 12.16 -6.05
CA SER A 44 1.87 12.59 -4.69
C SER A 44 3.08 13.22 -4.00
N GLU A 45 2.83 14.22 -3.17
CA GLU A 45 3.88 14.87 -2.37
C GLU A 45 4.63 13.88 -1.47
N SER A 46 3.91 12.93 -0.85
CA SER A 46 4.50 11.88 -0.02
C SER A 46 5.50 11.02 -0.83
N TYR A 47 5.14 10.59 -2.04
CA TYR A 47 6.04 9.83 -2.91
C TYR A 47 7.28 10.64 -3.32
N GLN A 48 7.10 11.92 -3.66
CA GLN A 48 8.21 12.81 -4.04
C GLN A 48 9.13 13.11 -2.84
N ARG A 49 8.59 13.30 -1.64
CA ARG A 49 9.38 13.42 -0.41
C ARG A 49 10.20 12.17 -0.13
N MET A 50 9.60 10.98 -0.32
CA MET A 50 10.31 9.72 -0.16
C MET A 50 11.50 9.63 -1.14
N LEU A 51 11.30 9.94 -2.43
CA LEU A 51 12.37 9.91 -3.43
C LEU A 51 13.50 10.87 -3.09
N LYS A 52 13.16 12.09 -2.66
CA LYS A 52 14.14 13.07 -2.23
C LYS A 52 14.90 12.60 -0.99
N ALA A 53 14.21 12.01 -0.04
CA ALA A 53 14.86 11.46 1.15
C ALA A 53 15.78 10.27 0.83
N GLU A 54 15.46 9.45 -0.16
CA GLU A 54 16.37 8.39 -0.64
C GLU A 54 17.58 8.95 -1.37
N GLU A 55 17.44 10.08 -2.06
CA GLU A 55 18.57 10.76 -2.69
C GLU A 55 19.49 11.39 -1.63
N ASP A 56 18.92 12.01 -0.59
CA ASP A 56 19.66 12.73 0.45
C ASP A 56 20.31 11.79 1.50
N TYR A 57 19.69 10.63 1.80
CA TYR A 57 20.06 9.80 2.97
C TYR A 57 20.27 8.30 2.65
N GLY A 58 20.19 7.91 1.38
CA GLY A 58 20.24 6.50 0.96
C GLY A 58 18.91 5.80 1.00
N SER A 59 18.88 4.55 0.55
CA SER A 59 17.67 3.75 0.39
C SER A 59 16.90 3.57 1.70
N MET A 60 15.56 3.58 1.58
CA MET A 60 14.65 3.26 2.67
C MET A 60 14.11 1.82 2.60
N MET A 61 14.62 1.01 1.66
CA MET A 61 14.21 -0.37 1.49
C MET A 61 15.00 -1.29 2.42
N VAL A 62 14.37 -1.70 3.52
CA VAL A 62 15.03 -2.43 4.59
C VAL A 62 14.55 -3.88 4.66
N LEU A 63 15.50 -4.79 4.83
CA LEU A 63 15.31 -6.19 5.22
C LEU A 63 15.94 -6.39 6.59
N GLY A 64 15.14 -6.79 7.57
CA GLY A 64 15.64 -7.13 8.91
C GLY A 64 15.72 -8.64 9.11
N ILE A 65 16.78 -9.05 9.78
CA ILE A 65 17.00 -10.42 10.25
C ILE A 65 17.22 -10.37 11.74
N SER A 66 16.40 -11.08 12.52
CA SER A 66 16.64 -11.26 13.96
C SER A 66 17.04 -12.71 14.24
N MET A 67 18.09 -12.89 15.04
CA MET A 67 18.64 -14.19 15.44
C MET A 67 18.53 -14.32 16.94
N GLU A 68 17.74 -15.28 17.42
CA GLU A 68 17.49 -15.54 18.84
C GLU A 68 18.14 -16.85 19.26
N THR A 69 18.87 -16.84 20.40
CA THR A 69 19.42 -18.06 21.03
C THR A 69 18.49 -18.59 22.11
N SER A 70 18.42 -19.90 22.22
CA SER A 70 17.81 -20.59 23.37
C SER A 70 18.69 -20.55 24.65
N GLY A 71 19.96 -20.11 24.52
CA GLY A 71 20.90 -19.96 25.60
C GLY A 71 20.69 -18.73 26.49
N GLU A 72 21.67 -18.38 27.31
CA GLU A 72 21.59 -17.22 28.21
C GLU A 72 21.78 -15.89 27.48
N THR A 73 22.68 -15.84 26.47
CA THR A 73 22.97 -14.61 25.72
C THR A 73 23.55 -14.91 24.34
N ILE A 74 23.27 -14.05 23.39
CA ILE A 74 23.86 -14.06 22.04
C ILE A 74 25.33 -13.56 22.05
N LEU A 75 25.75 -12.86 23.12
CA LEU A 75 27.09 -12.30 23.25
C LEU A 75 28.07 -13.39 23.68
N THR A 76 28.33 -14.33 22.79
CA THR A 76 29.36 -15.37 22.92
C THR A 76 30.29 -15.34 21.70
N PRO A 77 31.56 -15.74 21.82
CA PRO A 77 32.48 -15.75 20.68
C PRO A 77 31.98 -16.58 19.50
N GLU A 78 31.28 -17.67 19.77
CA GLU A 78 30.70 -18.56 18.75
C GLU A 78 29.61 -17.86 17.94
N TYR A 79 28.61 -17.24 18.61
CA TYR A 79 27.53 -16.55 17.93
C TYR A 79 27.97 -15.27 17.24
N ILE A 80 28.89 -14.49 17.86
CA ILE A 80 29.47 -13.30 17.22
C ILE A 80 30.18 -13.67 15.92
N LYS A 81 30.91 -14.78 15.90
CA LYS A 81 31.56 -15.28 14.69
C LYS A 81 30.55 -15.65 13.61
N ILE A 82 29.44 -16.33 13.97
CA ILE A 82 28.35 -16.62 13.02
C ILE A 82 27.79 -15.31 12.45
N VAL A 83 27.52 -14.31 13.29
CA VAL A 83 26.99 -13.00 12.83
C VAL A 83 27.98 -12.29 11.91
N GLN A 84 29.32 -12.35 12.20
CA GLN A 84 30.37 -11.82 11.31
C GLN A 84 30.34 -12.52 9.95
N ASP A 85 30.41 -13.86 9.95
CA ASP A 85 30.44 -14.67 8.73
C ASP A 85 29.17 -14.42 7.87
N VAL A 86 28.00 -14.26 8.49
CA VAL A 86 26.75 -13.92 7.83
C VAL A 86 26.80 -12.50 7.28
N THR A 87 27.28 -11.53 8.07
CA THR A 87 27.39 -10.11 7.65
C THR A 87 28.29 -9.98 6.43
N ASP A 88 29.47 -10.62 6.44
CA ASP A 88 30.43 -10.56 5.35
C ASP A 88 29.91 -11.23 4.06
N GLN A 89 29.22 -12.37 4.19
CA GLN A 89 28.65 -13.06 3.04
C GLN A 89 27.49 -12.29 2.42
N ILE A 90 26.59 -11.69 3.24
CA ILE A 90 25.46 -10.90 2.77
C ILE A 90 25.95 -9.64 2.06
N GLY A 91 27.07 -9.03 2.49
CA GLY A 91 27.67 -7.86 1.82
C GLY A 91 28.03 -8.11 0.36
N ASN A 92 28.16 -9.36 -0.06
CA ASN A 92 28.44 -9.74 -1.46
C ASN A 92 27.18 -10.14 -2.27
N VAL A 93 25.98 -10.04 -1.69
CA VAL A 93 24.74 -10.35 -2.39
C VAL A 93 24.35 -9.19 -3.31
N ASP A 94 23.89 -9.52 -4.52
CA ASP A 94 23.39 -8.53 -5.48
C ASP A 94 22.34 -7.60 -4.84
N TYR A 95 22.44 -6.30 -5.10
CA TYR A 95 21.53 -5.26 -4.64
C TYR A 95 21.56 -4.93 -3.15
N VAL A 96 22.46 -5.47 -2.37
CA VAL A 96 22.73 -5.01 -1.01
C VAL A 96 23.54 -3.70 -1.07
N GLU A 97 23.02 -2.65 -0.41
CA GLU A 97 23.69 -1.34 -0.31
C GLU A 97 24.55 -1.29 0.95
N SER A 98 23.99 -1.74 2.08
CA SER A 98 24.67 -1.71 3.37
C SER A 98 24.04 -2.69 4.36
N ILE A 99 24.78 -3.04 5.38
CA ILE A 99 24.36 -3.91 6.48
C ILE A 99 24.78 -3.26 7.78
N ASP A 100 23.85 -3.23 8.75
CA ASP A 100 24.14 -2.86 10.13
C ASP A 100 23.95 -4.09 11.02
N SER A 101 24.97 -4.49 11.69
CA SER A 101 24.98 -5.62 12.61
C SER A 101 25.90 -5.34 13.80
N ILE A 102 25.85 -6.16 14.82
CA ILE A 102 26.80 -6.08 15.92
C ILE A 102 28.25 -6.27 15.45
N ALA A 103 28.47 -6.87 14.27
CA ALA A 103 29.80 -7.12 13.72
C ALA A 103 30.45 -5.88 13.10
N ASN A 104 29.67 -4.94 12.56
CA ASN A 104 30.20 -3.85 11.75
C ASN A 104 29.66 -2.46 12.09
N MET A 105 28.76 -2.35 13.07
CA MET A 105 28.20 -1.06 13.44
C MET A 105 29.24 -0.18 14.11
N ASP A 106 29.24 1.13 13.76
CA ASP A 106 30.25 2.08 14.28
C ASP A 106 30.10 2.35 15.77
N PHE A 107 31.21 2.42 16.48
CA PHE A 107 31.36 2.94 17.82
C PHE A 107 32.34 4.11 17.80
N ILE A 108 31.91 5.31 18.19
CA ILE A 108 32.76 6.50 18.16
C ILE A 108 33.66 6.52 19.41
N VAL A 109 34.95 6.60 19.16
CA VAL A 109 36.00 6.71 20.17
C VAL A 109 36.86 7.95 19.93
N GLY A 110 37.48 8.48 20.99
CA GLY A 110 38.50 9.52 20.93
C GLY A 110 39.88 8.93 20.93
N GLU A 111 40.72 9.26 19.97
CA GLU A 111 42.11 8.83 19.90
C GLU A 111 43.01 10.03 19.53
N ASP A 112 43.94 10.37 20.39
CA ASP A 112 44.92 11.46 20.18
C ASP A 112 44.30 12.83 19.80
N GLY A 113 43.14 13.18 20.39
CA GLY A 113 42.44 14.45 20.12
C GLY A 113 41.62 14.44 18.79
N SER A 114 41.48 13.31 18.14
CA SER A 114 40.63 13.09 16.97
C SER A 114 39.48 12.15 17.29
N LEU A 115 38.39 12.19 16.47
CA LEU A 115 37.27 11.25 16.51
C LEU A 115 37.51 10.13 15.51
N LYS A 116 37.36 8.90 15.98
CA LYS A 116 37.45 7.71 15.12
C LYS A 116 36.20 6.87 15.24
N ALA A 117 35.61 6.50 14.11
CA ALA A 117 34.58 5.46 14.06
C ALA A 117 35.27 4.10 13.95
N SER A 118 35.15 3.25 14.96
CA SER A 118 35.60 1.86 14.95
C SER A 118 34.41 0.91 15.07
N SER A 119 34.57 -0.37 14.70
CA SER A 119 33.52 -1.36 14.93
C SER A 119 33.24 -1.55 16.43
N ILE A 120 31.98 -1.89 16.79
CA ILE A 120 31.65 -2.33 18.15
C ILE A 120 32.56 -3.48 18.62
N LEU A 121 32.97 -4.38 17.73
CA LEU A 121 33.86 -5.48 18.06
C LEU A 121 35.26 -4.97 18.43
N GLY A 122 35.73 -3.86 17.84
CA GLY A 122 37.07 -3.38 17.93
C GLY A 122 37.98 -3.92 16.82
N GLU A 123 39.09 -3.22 16.54
CA GLU A 123 40.00 -3.56 15.45
C GLU A 123 40.75 -4.88 15.67
N ASP A 124 41.10 -5.20 16.94
CA ASP A 124 41.88 -6.38 17.33
C ASP A 124 41.00 -7.53 17.87
N TYR A 125 39.72 -7.59 17.51
CA TYR A 125 38.79 -8.60 17.99
C TYR A 125 39.28 -10.02 17.70
N SER A 126 39.48 -10.82 18.74
CA SER A 126 39.99 -12.20 18.68
C SER A 126 39.07 -13.22 19.38
N GLY A 127 37.95 -12.79 19.95
CA GLY A 127 36.96 -13.65 20.63
C GLY A 127 37.34 -14.05 22.03
N THR A 128 38.20 -13.27 22.73
CA THR A 128 38.55 -13.49 24.11
C THR A 128 37.45 -13.07 25.09
N ALA A 129 37.58 -13.47 26.36
CA ALA A 129 36.65 -13.02 27.40
C ALA A 129 36.75 -11.48 27.63
N GLU A 130 37.92 -10.91 27.40
CA GLU A 130 38.14 -9.47 27.46
C GLU A 130 37.46 -8.73 26.35
N ASP A 131 37.46 -9.28 25.11
CA ASP A 131 36.73 -8.74 23.98
C ASP A 131 35.21 -8.75 24.23
N MET A 132 34.71 -9.86 24.81
CA MET A 132 33.28 -9.94 25.15
C MET A 132 32.87 -8.92 26.22
N ALA A 133 33.74 -8.67 27.19
CA ALA A 133 33.50 -7.64 28.21
C ALA A 133 33.52 -6.22 27.58
N ALA A 134 34.49 -5.98 26.68
CA ALA A 134 34.59 -4.72 25.95
C ALA A 134 33.35 -4.43 25.05
N ILE A 135 32.86 -5.45 24.33
CA ILE A 135 31.64 -5.33 23.53
C ILE A 135 30.45 -4.99 24.42
N LYS A 136 30.26 -5.69 25.54
CA LYS A 136 29.20 -5.39 26.52
C LYS A 136 29.29 -3.97 27.02
N GLN A 137 30.48 -3.49 27.32
CA GLN A 137 30.68 -2.11 27.78
C GLN A 137 30.34 -1.09 26.69
N ARG A 138 30.78 -1.30 25.45
CA ARG A 138 30.44 -0.40 24.31
C ARG A 138 28.97 -0.34 24.05
N LEU A 139 28.23 -1.45 24.17
CA LEU A 139 26.76 -1.49 24.05
C LEU A 139 26.07 -0.66 25.14
N VAL A 140 26.61 -0.70 26.37
CA VAL A 140 26.14 0.11 27.51
C VAL A 140 26.49 1.60 27.33
N ASP A 141 27.71 1.90 26.86
CA ASP A 141 28.21 3.26 26.71
C ASP A 141 27.46 4.08 25.67
N TRP A 142 26.77 3.40 24.73
CA TRP A 142 25.94 4.07 23.72
C TRP A 142 24.60 3.39 23.52
N GLN A 143 23.85 3.18 24.62
CA GLN A 143 22.54 2.50 24.62
C GLN A 143 21.52 3.16 23.70
N GLU A 144 21.56 4.50 23.55
CA GLU A 144 20.65 5.23 22.68
C GLU A 144 20.77 4.76 21.22
N MET A 145 21.95 4.32 20.78
CA MET A 145 22.19 3.81 19.42
C MET A 145 21.84 2.32 19.27
N TYR A 146 22.19 1.49 20.25
CA TYR A 146 22.21 0.04 20.04
C TYR A 146 21.06 -0.73 20.68
N ASN A 147 20.59 -0.27 21.84
CA ASN A 147 19.59 -1.02 22.61
C ASN A 147 18.29 -1.12 21.83
N ARG A 148 17.78 -2.34 21.67
CA ARG A 148 16.62 -2.73 20.87
C ARG A 148 16.77 -2.48 19.36
N VAL A 149 17.84 -1.84 18.89
CA VAL A 149 18.13 -1.66 17.47
C VAL A 149 18.90 -2.86 16.93
N ILE A 150 19.98 -3.29 17.63
CA ILE A 150 20.79 -4.43 17.22
C ILE A 150 20.80 -5.57 18.24
N ILE A 151 20.38 -5.32 19.48
CA ILE A 151 20.33 -6.32 20.55
C ILE A 151 19.12 -6.05 21.46
N THR A 152 18.46 -7.11 21.94
CA THR A 152 17.36 -7.02 22.91
C THR A 152 17.84 -6.69 24.31
N ASP A 153 16.92 -6.20 25.17
CA ASP A 153 17.22 -5.86 26.58
C ASP A 153 17.78 -7.05 27.38
N ASP A 154 17.33 -8.27 27.06
CA ASP A 154 17.77 -9.51 27.71
C ASP A 154 19.07 -10.09 27.09
N GLY A 155 19.56 -9.50 26.01
CA GLY A 155 20.75 -9.91 25.30
C GLY A 155 20.67 -11.27 24.61
N LYS A 156 19.47 -11.79 24.35
CA LYS A 156 19.26 -13.10 23.70
C LYS A 156 19.09 -13.02 22.19
N THR A 157 18.65 -11.87 21.67
CA THR A 157 18.43 -11.68 20.23
C THR A 157 19.31 -10.57 19.71
N THR A 158 19.99 -10.83 18.60
CA THR A 158 20.64 -9.80 17.80
C THR A 158 19.90 -9.58 16.49
N GLN A 159 20.02 -8.38 15.92
CA GLN A 159 19.37 -7.99 14.68
C GLN A 159 20.39 -7.48 13.66
N LEU A 160 20.21 -7.90 12.42
CA LEU A 160 20.89 -7.35 11.25
C LEU A 160 19.89 -6.55 10.44
N MET A 161 20.26 -5.31 10.10
CA MET A 161 19.46 -4.44 9.24
C MET A 161 20.18 -4.28 7.91
N ILE A 162 19.56 -4.80 6.85
CA ILE A 162 20.12 -4.82 5.50
C ILE A 162 19.34 -3.80 4.67
N THR A 163 20.05 -2.84 4.11
CA THR A 163 19.47 -1.87 3.19
C THR A 163 19.71 -2.34 1.76
N LEU A 164 18.66 -2.43 0.97
CA LEU A 164 18.76 -2.78 -0.45
C LEU A 164 18.80 -1.51 -1.31
N GLN A 165 19.51 -1.57 -2.44
CA GLN A 165 19.58 -0.49 -3.41
C GLN A 165 18.17 -0.12 -3.91
N PRO A 166 17.83 1.17 -4.06
CA PRO A 166 16.52 1.59 -4.54
C PRO A 166 16.34 1.36 -6.04
N LYS A 167 17.44 1.29 -6.79
CA LYS A 167 17.47 1.17 -8.26
C LYS A 167 18.39 0.03 -8.68
N ASP A 168 18.10 -0.52 -9.84
CA ASP A 168 18.94 -1.51 -10.51
C ASP A 168 20.05 -0.85 -11.37
N GLU A 169 20.87 -1.69 -12.00
CA GLU A 169 21.98 -1.27 -12.87
C GLU A 169 21.55 -0.38 -14.06
N ASN A 170 20.26 -0.44 -14.43
CA ASN A 170 19.69 0.35 -15.52
C ASN A 170 19.07 1.68 -15.04
N GLY A 171 19.10 1.94 -13.74
CA GLY A 171 18.46 3.10 -13.12
C GLY A 171 16.94 2.93 -12.87
N ASP A 172 16.37 1.76 -13.19
CA ASP A 172 14.96 1.45 -12.89
C ASP A 172 14.81 1.06 -11.41
N MET A 173 13.65 1.38 -10.82
CA MET A 173 13.35 0.99 -9.45
C MET A 173 13.44 -0.53 -9.26
N LEU A 174 14.04 -0.96 -8.15
CA LEU A 174 14.22 -2.38 -7.84
C LEU A 174 12.86 -3.08 -7.67
N ASN A 175 12.49 -3.90 -8.64
CA ASN A 175 11.21 -4.61 -8.65
C ASN A 175 11.16 -5.76 -7.64
N SER A 176 9.93 -6.19 -7.24
CA SER A 176 9.72 -7.26 -6.26
C SER A 176 10.44 -8.57 -6.60
N LYS A 177 10.62 -8.90 -7.88
CA LYS A 177 11.31 -10.14 -8.28
C LYS A 177 12.80 -10.12 -7.91
N ARG A 178 13.48 -8.97 -8.06
CA ARG A 178 14.88 -8.81 -7.69
C ARG A 178 15.03 -8.75 -6.16
N GLN A 179 14.10 -8.06 -5.47
CA GLN A 179 14.05 -8.06 -4.01
C GLN A 179 13.89 -9.48 -3.44
N MET A 180 12.99 -10.29 -4.00
CA MET A 180 12.80 -11.69 -3.61
C MET A 180 14.04 -12.54 -3.89
N LYS A 181 14.74 -12.28 -5.02
CA LYS A 181 16.02 -12.97 -5.30
C LYS A 181 17.05 -12.68 -4.22
N ALA A 182 17.26 -11.39 -3.90
CA ALA A 182 18.19 -11.01 -2.83
C ALA A 182 17.79 -11.65 -1.49
N LEU A 183 16.51 -11.63 -1.14
CA LEU A 183 16.00 -12.28 0.07
C LEU A 183 16.30 -13.78 0.09
N HIS A 184 16.04 -14.50 -0.98
CA HIS A 184 16.28 -15.95 -1.04
C HIS A 184 17.78 -16.29 -0.99
N ASP A 185 18.64 -15.48 -1.63
CA ASP A 185 20.10 -15.63 -1.55
C ASP A 185 20.57 -15.40 -0.11
N ILE A 186 20.05 -14.38 0.57
CA ILE A 186 20.32 -14.09 1.99
C ILE A 186 19.81 -15.21 2.90
N GLN A 187 18.60 -15.70 2.70
CA GLN A 187 18.03 -16.81 3.49
C GLN A 187 18.89 -18.05 3.39
N LYS A 188 19.41 -18.36 2.21
CA LYS A 188 20.31 -19.50 1.99
C LYS A 188 21.65 -19.34 2.70
N ILE A 189 22.20 -18.12 2.75
CA ILE A 189 23.42 -17.83 3.53
C ILE A 189 23.14 -18.08 5.00
N CYS A 190 22.04 -17.55 5.55
CA CYS A 190 21.67 -17.77 6.95
C CYS A 190 21.45 -19.25 7.26
N GLU A 191 20.69 -19.97 6.43
CA GLU A 191 20.45 -21.40 6.61
C GLU A 191 21.77 -22.20 6.67
N THR A 192 22.73 -21.86 5.80
CA THR A 192 24.02 -22.54 5.75
C THR A 192 24.90 -22.19 6.95
N ALA A 193 24.96 -20.92 7.35
CA ALA A 193 25.78 -20.46 8.47
C ALA A 193 25.26 -20.93 9.83
N LEU A 194 23.96 -21.17 9.92
CA LEU A 194 23.29 -21.58 11.16
C LEU A 194 23.14 -23.10 11.30
N GLU A 195 23.58 -23.87 10.31
CA GLU A 195 23.49 -25.34 10.36
C GLU A 195 24.26 -25.90 11.57
N GLY A 196 23.54 -26.48 12.52
CA GLY A 196 24.10 -27.04 13.76
C GLY A 196 24.11 -26.08 14.98
N SER A 197 23.67 -24.82 14.81
CA SER A 197 23.45 -23.88 15.91
C SER A 197 22.00 -24.00 16.46
N ASP A 198 21.76 -23.43 17.65
CA ASP A 198 20.42 -23.33 18.26
C ASP A 198 19.73 -22.01 17.95
N LEU A 199 20.27 -21.23 17.02
CA LEU A 199 19.74 -19.92 16.67
C LEU A 199 18.46 -20.02 15.83
N GLU A 200 17.38 -19.40 16.31
CA GLU A 200 16.14 -19.21 15.54
C GLU A 200 16.20 -17.89 14.77
N VAL A 201 15.89 -17.95 13.45
CA VAL A 201 15.93 -16.79 12.56
C VAL A 201 14.53 -16.34 12.17
N ARG A 202 14.32 -15.03 12.24
CA ARG A 202 13.10 -14.38 11.78
C ARG A 202 13.44 -13.28 10.78
N TYR A 203 12.57 -13.13 9.75
CA TYR A 203 12.76 -12.16 8.69
C TYR A 203 11.58 -11.18 8.64
N PHE A 204 11.86 -9.89 8.43
CA PHE A 204 10.85 -8.85 8.29
C PHE A 204 11.31 -7.75 7.32
N GLY A 205 10.39 -6.84 6.96
CA GLY A 205 10.66 -5.74 6.03
C GLY A 205 10.07 -5.95 4.62
N ASP A 206 10.29 -4.98 3.73
CA ASP A 206 9.64 -4.91 2.42
C ASP A 206 9.87 -6.14 1.52
N PRO A 207 11.10 -6.71 1.41
CA PRO A 207 11.32 -7.91 0.60
C PRO A 207 10.55 -9.13 1.09
N VAL A 208 10.40 -9.26 2.42
CA VAL A 208 9.67 -10.39 3.05
C VAL A 208 8.17 -10.23 2.84
N LEU A 209 7.65 -9.01 2.95
CA LEU A 209 6.27 -8.68 2.62
C LEU A 209 5.97 -9.03 1.15
N SER A 210 6.85 -8.65 0.24
CA SER A 210 6.73 -8.92 -1.20
C SER A 210 6.74 -10.42 -1.51
N ASP A 211 7.62 -11.20 -0.90
CA ASP A 211 7.75 -12.65 -1.10
C ASP A 211 6.53 -13.41 -0.57
N ASN A 212 6.10 -13.10 0.66
CA ASN A 212 4.88 -13.70 1.22
C ASN A 212 3.64 -13.29 0.43
N GLY A 213 3.56 -12.04 0.00
CA GLY A 213 2.49 -11.53 -0.85
C GLY A 213 2.43 -12.27 -2.19
N TYR A 214 3.56 -12.44 -2.87
CA TYR A 214 3.67 -13.21 -4.11
C TYR A 214 3.23 -14.67 -3.93
N THR A 215 3.77 -15.34 -2.92
CA THR A 215 3.48 -16.76 -2.63
C THR A 215 1.98 -16.98 -2.32
N PHE A 216 1.38 -16.11 -1.52
CA PHE A 216 -0.04 -16.17 -1.19
C PHE A 216 -0.91 -15.90 -2.43
N MET A 217 -0.56 -14.88 -3.24
CA MET A 217 -1.30 -14.56 -4.47
C MET A 217 -1.29 -15.70 -5.47
N VAL A 218 -0.12 -16.28 -5.76
CA VAL A 218 -0.01 -17.40 -6.70
C VAL A 218 -0.83 -18.59 -6.21
N SER A 219 -0.73 -18.91 -4.92
CA SER A 219 -1.50 -19.98 -4.30
C SER A 219 -3.02 -19.74 -4.39
N ASP A 220 -3.46 -18.51 -4.12
CA ASP A 220 -4.86 -18.11 -4.19
C ASP A 220 -5.39 -18.17 -5.62
N LEU A 221 -4.66 -17.68 -6.61
CA LEU A 221 -5.06 -17.77 -8.01
C LEU A 221 -5.26 -19.21 -8.46
N LEU A 222 -4.34 -20.12 -8.09
CA LEU A 222 -4.41 -21.54 -8.43
C LEU A 222 -5.56 -22.27 -7.73
N LEU A 223 -5.92 -21.86 -6.50
CA LEU A 223 -6.98 -22.47 -5.71
C LEU A 223 -8.36 -21.84 -6.03
N LEU A 224 -8.46 -20.51 -5.99
CA LEU A 224 -9.76 -19.82 -6.00
C LEU A 224 -10.41 -19.82 -7.39
N ILE A 225 -9.62 -19.71 -8.50
CA ILE A 225 -10.19 -19.68 -9.86
C ILE A 225 -10.90 -20.99 -10.21
N PRO A 226 -10.29 -22.16 -10.05
CA PRO A 226 -11.00 -23.43 -10.26
C PRO A 226 -12.17 -23.63 -9.30
N PHE A 227 -12.03 -23.16 -8.04
CA PHE A 227 -13.06 -23.34 -7.04
C PHE A 227 -14.28 -22.47 -7.31
N VAL A 228 -14.11 -21.18 -7.69
CA VAL A 228 -15.25 -20.34 -8.10
C VAL A 228 -15.92 -20.86 -9.36
N ALA A 229 -15.13 -21.35 -10.34
CA ALA A 229 -15.67 -21.99 -11.53
C ALA A 229 -16.52 -23.23 -11.19
N LEU A 230 -16.08 -24.06 -10.22
CA LEU A 230 -16.83 -25.21 -9.71
C LEU A 230 -18.14 -24.78 -9.02
N VAL A 231 -18.08 -23.78 -8.12
CA VAL A 231 -19.25 -23.28 -7.39
C VAL A 231 -20.29 -22.69 -8.35
N VAL A 232 -19.84 -21.88 -9.33
CA VAL A 232 -20.70 -21.33 -10.37
C VAL A 232 -21.27 -22.46 -11.25
N LEU A 233 -20.47 -23.45 -11.65
CA LEU A 233 -20.91 -24.62 -12.40
C LEU A 233 -22.02 -25.37 -11.65
N LEU A 234 -21.84 -25.64 -10.36
CA LEU A 234 -22.85 -26.29 -9.54
C LEU A 234 -24.13 -25.45 -9.45
N SER A 235 -24.01 -24.14 -9.18
CA SER A 235 -25.13 -23.22 -9.11
C SER A 235 -25.93 -23.18 -10.41
N LEU A 236 -25.24 -23.10 -11.56
CA LEU A 236 -25.86 -23.15 -12.88
C LEU A 236 -26.51 -24.51 -13.16
N TYR A 237 -25.88 -25.61 -12.78
CA TYR A 237 -26.43 -26.94 -12.92
C TYR A 237 -27.72 -27.13 -12.13
N PHE A 238 -27.76 -26.68 -10.88
CA PHE A 238 -29.00 -26.71 -10.07
C PHE A 238 -30.08 -25.78 -10.61
N SER A 239 -29.71 -24.68 -11.27
CA SER A 239 -30.67 -23.76 -11.91
C SER A 239 -31.25 -24.34 -13.19
N PHE A 240 -30.42 -24.82 -14.12
CA PHE A 240 -30.86 -25.23 -15.47
C PHE A 240 -31.07 -26.75 -15.64
N HIS A 241 -30.38 -27.57 -14.86
CA HIS A 241 -30.40 -29.03 -14.97
C HIS A 241 -30.03 -29.53 -16.38
N THR A 242 -29.29 -28.76 -17.16
CA THR A 242 -28.84 -29.07 -18.52
C THR A 242 -27.38 -28.71 -18.70
N TRP A 243 -26.60 -29.56 -19.34
CA TRP A 243 -25.17 -29.30 -19.59
C TRP A 243 -24.91 -28.07 -20.47
N SER A 244 -25.74 -27.85 -21.49
CA SER A 244 -25.61 -26.64 -22.32
C SER A 244 -25.95 -25.36 -21.56
N GLY A 245 -26.96 -25.39 -20.68
CA GLY A 245 -27.31 -24.29 -19.80
C GLY A 245 -26.29 -23.99 -18.71
N THR A 246 -25.46 -24.97 -18.38
CA THR A 246 -24.41 -24.86 -17.35
C THR A 246 -23.08 -24.42 -17.94
N LEU A 247 -22.61 -25.12 -19.01
CA LEU A 247 -21.28 -24.90 -19.55
C LEU A 247 -21.14 -23.64 -20.38
N LEU A 248 -22.18 -23.22 -21.13
CA LEU A 248 -22.06 -22.06 -22.01
C LEU A 248 -21.83 -20.75 -21.24
N PRO A 249 -22.60 -20.42 -20.18
CA PRO A 249 -22.32 -19.21 -19.40
C PRO A 249 -20.95 -19.26 -18.71
N LEU A 250 -20.55 -20.45 -18.19
CA LEU A 250 -19.26 -20.60 -17.54
C LEU A 250 -18.10 -20.38 -18.52
N ILE A 251 -18.16 -20.96 -19.71
CA ILE A 251 -17.13 -20.78 -20.74
C ILE A 251 -17.04 -19.31 -21.17
N THR A 252 -18.18 -18.62 -21.38
CA THR A 252 -18.17 -17.22 -21.78
C THR A 252 -17.52 -16.32 -20.75
N VAL A 253 -17.78 -16.55 -19.47
CA VAL A 253 -17.20 -15.74 -18.41
C VAL A 253 -15.72 -16.04 -18.18
N LEU A 254 -15.29 -17.30 -18.30
CA LEU A 254 -13.87 -17.67 -18.26
C LEU A 254 -13.10 -17.03 -19.44
N MET A 255 -13.68 -17.01 -20.64
CA MET A 255 -13.10 -16.32 -21.79
C MET A 255 -12.99 -14.80 -21.53
N ALA A 256 -14.03 -14.17 -21.00
CA ALA A 256 -14.03 -12.75 -20.65
C ALA A 256 -12.98 -12.42 -19.60
N THR A 257 -12.77 -13.30 -18.61
CA THR A 257 -11.74 -13.17 -17.59
C THR A 257 -10.33 -13.23 -18.21
N VAL A 258 -10.08 -14.21 -19.10
CA VAL A 258 -8.81 -14.32 -19.84
C VAL A 258 -8.55 -13.07 -20.69
N TRP A 259 -9.60 -12.52 -21.34
CA TRP A 259 -9.44 -11.29 -22.13
C TRP A 259 -9.10 -10.10 -21.25
N SER A 260 -9.77 -9.93 -20.11
CA SER A 260 -9.52 -8.84 -19.18
C SER A 260 -8.11 -8.86 -18.59
N VAL A 261 -7.70 -10.00 -18.03
CA VAL A 261 -6.35 -10.17 -17.45
C VAL A 261 -5.28 -10.17 -18.54
N GLY A 262 -5.57 -10.75 -19.72
CA GLY A 262 -4.66 -10.75 -20.86
C GLY A 262 -4.36 -9.37 -21.43
N ILE A 263 -5.33 -8.46 -21.47
CA ILE A 263 -5.10 -7.04 -21.82
C ILE A 263 -4.28 -6.34 -20.75
N MET A 264 -4.56 -6.61 -19.47
CA MET A 264 -3.77 -6.06 -18.35
C MET A 264 -2.28 -6.43 -18.51
N CYS A 265 -1.99 -7.72 -18.77
CA CYS A 265 -0.63 -8.18 -19.03
C CYS A 265 -0.01 -7.60 -20.33
N MET A 266 -0.81 -7.39 -21.38
CA MET A 266 -0.36 -6.78 -22.63
C MET A 266 0.06 -5.31 -22.45
N LEU A 267 -0.62 -4.60 -21.56
CA LEU A 267 -0.33 -3.20 -21.21
C LEU A 267 0.74 -3.07 -20.12
N ASN A 268 1.39 -4.18 -19.72
CA ASN A 268 2.38 -4.24 -18.66
C ASN A 268 1.89 -3.65 -17.31
N VAL A 269 0.58 -3.76 -17.03
CA VAL A 269 0.03 -3.35 -15.75
C VAL A 269 0.27 -4.45 -14.73
N THR A 270 0.87 -4.09 -13.61
CA THR A 270 1.22 -5.02 -12.53
C THR A 270 -0.01 -5.59 -11.83
N PHE A 271 0.09 -6.84 -11.45
CA PHE A 271 -0.95 -7.57 -10.73
C PHE A 271 -0.70 -7.46 -9.24
N THR A 272 -1.65 -6.88 -8.51
CA THR A 272 -1.58 -6.64 -7.06
C THR A 272 -2.57 -7.52 -6.30
N ILE A 273 -2.57 -7.49 -4.97
CA ILE A 273 -3.56 -8.19 -4.13
C ILE A 273 -4.99 -7.81 -4.54
N ILE A 274 -5.24 -6.52 -4.81
CA ILE A 274 -6.54 -6.02 -5.32
C ILE A 274 -6.86 -6.65 -6.69
N GLY A 275 -5.87 -6.75 -7.56
CA GLY A 275 -6.01 -7.36 -8.89
C GLY A 275 -6.45 -8.82 -8.83
N SER A 276 -6.07 -9.57 -7.77
CA SER A 276 -6.45 -10.97 -7.60
C SER A 276 -7.96 -11.19 -7.42
N VAL A 277 -8.70 -10.16 -7.04
CA VAL A 277 -10.18 -10.19 -6.95
C VAL A 277 -10.83 -10.20 -8.33
N ILE A 278 -10.18 -9.64 -9.39
CA ILE A 278 -10.77 -9.50 -10.73
C ILE A 278 -11.30 -10.83 -11.29
N PRO A 279 -10.50 -11.92 -11.34
CA PRO A 279 -10.97 -13.20 -11.89
C PRO A 279 -12.19 -13.76 -11.15
N VAL A 280 -12.17 -13.73 -9.81
CA VAL A 280 -13.26 -14.26 -8.98
C VAL A 280 -14.52 -13.41 -9.16
N CYS A 281 -14.36 -12.09 -9.14
CA CYS A 281 -15.46 -11.14 -9.34
C CYS A 281 -16.12 -11.33 -10.72
N LEU A 282 -15.31 -11.42 -11.79
CA LEU A 282 -15.84 -11.61 -13.15
C LEU A 282 -16.55 -12.95 -13.30
N VAL A 283 -16.01 -14.04 -12.77
CA VAL A 283 -16.66 -15.37 -12.85
C VAL A 283 -17.99 -15.37 -12.08
N ALA A 284 -18.05 -14.74 -10.93
CA ALA A 284 -19.28 -14.65 -10.14
C ALA A 284 -20.35 -13.77 -10.81
N CYS A 285 -19.99 -12.52 -11.17
CA CYS A 285 -20.94 -11.53 -11.70
C CYS A 285 -21.28 -11.74 -13.19
N GLY A 286 -20.25 -12.05 -14.00
CA GLY A 286 -20.42 -12.16 -15.47
C GLY A 286 -21.27 -13.34 -15.91
N SER A 287 -21.42 -14.38 -15.07
CA SER A 287 -22.28 -15.52 -15.36
C SER A 287 -23.78 -15.15 -15.46
N ALA A 288 -24.21 -14.07 -14.79
CA ALA A 288 -25.60 -13.61 -14.77
C ALA A 288 -26.11 -13.27 -16.18
N TYR A 289 -25.32 -12.64 -17.04
CA TYR A 289 -25.72 -12.27 -18.40
C TYR A 289 -26.06 -13.49 -19.25
N GLY A 290 -25.22 -14.53 -19.16
CA GLY A 290 -25.48 -15.81 -19.83
C GLY A 290 -26.73 -16.53 -19.32
N ILE A 291 -26.99 -16.45 -18.01
CA ILE A 291 -28.20 -17.00 -17.39
C ILE A 291 -29.48 -16.38 -18.00
N HIS A 292 -29.50 -15.07 -18.12
CA HIS A 292 -30.66 -14.36 -18.68
C HIS A 292 -30.89 -14.74 -20.14
N VAL A 293 -29.85 -14.75 -20.98
CA VAL A 293 -29.95 -15.14 -22.39
C VAL A 293 -30.49 -16.57 -22.52
N LEU A 294 -29.98 -17.52 -21.74
CA LEU A 294 -30.42 -18.91 -21.79
C LEU A 294 -31.83 -19.13 -21.24
N THR A 295 -32.21 -18.42 -20.18
CA THR A 295 -33.56 -18.51 -19.61
C THR A 295 -34.63 -18.12 -20.66
N HIS A 296 -34.43 -17.00 -21.35
CA HIS A 296 -35.37 -16.53 -22.38
C HIS A 296 -35.29 -17.38 -23.65
N TYR A 297 -34.13 -17.96 -23.99
CA TYR A 297 -34.05 -18.97 -25.05
C TYR A 297 -34.87 -20.22 -24.72
N TYR A 298 -34.81 -20.73 -23.48
CA TYR A 298 -35.63 -21.87 -23.08
C TYR A 298 -37.11 -21.55 -23.05
N ILE A 299 -37.51 -20.34 -22.66
CA ILE A 299 -38.92 -19.87 -22.80
C ILE A 299 -39.35 -19.84 -24.29
N GLY A 300 -38.46 -19.42 -25.18
CA GLY A 300 -38.67 -19.46 -26.61
C GLY A 300 -38.85 -20.86 -27.15
N LEU A 301 -38.09 -21.84 -26.64
CA LEU A 301 -38.28 -23.25 -27.00
C LEU A 301 -39.61 -23.86 -26.51
N ASP A 302 -40.07 -23.45 -25.35
CA ASP A 302 -41.38 -23.92 -24.80
C ASP A 302 -42.58 -23.45 -25.63
N LYS A 303 -42.42 -22.33 -26.37
CA LYS A 303 -43.46 -21.81 -27.30
C LYS A 303 -43.52 -22.56 -28.62
N ILE A 304 -42.62 -23.49 -28.91
CA ILE A 304 -42.62 -24.26 -30.15
C ILE A 304 -43.59 -25.44 -30.01
N GLU A 305 -44.68 -25.41 -30.80
CA GLU A 305 -45.64 -26.49 -30.95
C GLU A 305 -45.15 -27.44 -32.05
N GLY A 306 -45.00 -28.76 -31.74
CA GLY A 306 -44.59 -29.79 -32.69
C GLY A 306 -43.06 -30.12 -32.71
N GLU A 307 -42.56 -30.53 -33.88
CA GLU A 307 -41.13 -30.92 -34.02
C GLU A 307 -40.21 -29.71 -34.13
N ILE A 308 -39.04 -29.79 -33.45
CA ILE A 308 -38.04 -28.72 -33.53
C ILE A 308 -37.29 -28.82 -34.87
N THR A 309 -37.53 -27.85 -35.74
CA THR A 309 -36.84 -27.67 -37.00
C THR A 309 -35.70 -26.64 -36.82
N LYS A 310 -34.77 -26.57 -37.79
CA LYS A 310 -33.68 -25.58 -37.74
C LYS A 310 -34.22 -24.13 -37.76
N GLU A 311 -35.32 -23.92 -38.40
CA GLU A 311 -35.96 -22.59 -38.53
C GLU A 311 -36.67 -22.19 -37.23
N ASN A 312 -37.46 -23.09 -36.60
CA ASN A 312 -38.09 -22.87 -35.30
C ASN A 312 -37.08 -22.68 -34.18
N HIS A 313 -35.97 -23.42 -34.23
CA HIS A 313 -34.87 -23.28 -33.31
C HIS A 313 -34.21 -21.89 -33.44
N ALA A 314 -33.89 -21.44 -34.66
CA ALA A 314 -33.40 -20.07 -34.91
C ALA A 314 -34.38 -19.00 -34.43
N GLY A 315 -35.69 -19.25 -34.61
CA GLY A 315 -36.78 -18.40 -34.08
C GLY A 315 -36.78 -18.30 -32.54
N ALA A 316 -36.57 -19.42 -31.85
CA ALA A 316 -36.47 -19.43 -30.40
C ALA A 316 -35.22 -18.64 -29.87
N ILE A 317 -34.07 -18.73 -30.58
CA ILE A 317 -32.90 -17.93 -30.26
C ILE A 317 -33.17 -16.43 -30.51
N GLU A 318 -33.78 -16.09 -31.63
CA GLU A 318 -34.15 -14.71 -31.95
C GLU A 318 -35.14 -14.14 -30.95
N TYR A 319 -36.16 -14.91 -30.53
CA TYR A 319 -37.10 -14.53 -29.49
C TYR A 319 -36.38 -14.21 -28.18
N GLY A 320 -35.57 -15.15 -27.71
CA GLY A 320 -34.83 -14.99 -26.45
C GLY A 320 -33.95 -13.74 -26.43
N LEU A 321 -33.24 -13.48 -27.53
CA LEU A 321 -32.39 -12.30 -27.64
C LEU A 321 -33.19 -10.98 -27.70
N LYS A 322 -34.31 -10.95 -28.43
CA LYS A 322 -35.14 -9.75 -28.54
C LYS A 322 -35.81 -9.39 -27.23
N ASP A 323 -36.21 -10.40 -26.47
CA ASP A 323 -36.92 -10.22 -25.22
C ASP A 323 -36.02 -9.68 -24.09
N VAL A 324 -34.74 -10.11 -24.08
CA VAL A 324 -33.82 -9.86 -22.95
C VAL A 324 -32.75 -8.81 -23.19
N TRP A 325 -32.46 -8.41 -24.45
CA TRP A 325 -31.27 -7.63 -24.78
C TRP A 325 -31.22 -6.26 -24.07
N ILE A 326 -32.34 -5.55 -23.91
CA ILE A 326 -32.39 -4.26 -23.26
C ILE A 326 -32.07 -4.40 -21.78
N ALA A 327 -32.65 -5.38 -21.10
CA ALA A 327 -32.44 -5.62 -19.69
C ALA A 327 -30.97 -6.04 -19.41
N VAL A 328 -30.42 -6.94 -20.23
CA VAL A 328 -29.05 -7.43 -20.09
C VAL A 328 -28.01 -6.34 -20.39
N VAL A 329 -28.24 -5.52 -21.43
CA VAL A 329 -27.35 -4.40 -21.73
C VAL A 329 -27.42 -3.35 -20.63
N LEU A 330 -28.63 -3.04 -20.13
CA LEU A 330 -28.80 -2.07 -19.04
C LEU A 330 -28.10 -2.56 -17.76
N ALA A 331 -28.27 -3.82 -17.39
CA ALA A 331 -27.57 -4.46 -16.27
C ALA A 331 -26.05 -4.40 -16.46
N GLY A 332 -25.55 -4.71 -17.66
CA GLY A 332 -24.11 -4.60 -17.94
C GLY A 332 -23.58 -3.16 -17.86
N VAL A 333 -24.31 -2.19 -18.38
CA VAL A 333 -23.91 -0.76 -18.32
C VAL A 333 -23.89 -0.26 -16.87
N THR A 334 -24.85 -0.65 -16.04
CA THR A 334 -24.86 -0.26 -14.62
C THR A 334 -23.74 -0.92 -13.84
N THR A 335 -23.38 -2.17 -14.14
CA THR A 335 -22.25 -2.85 -13.52
C THR A 335 -20.91 -2.20 -13.93
N VAL A 336 -20.76 -1.85 -15.22
CA VAL A 336 -19.60 -1.09 -15.71
C VAL A 336 -19.51 0.27 -15.02
N ALA A 337 -20.62 0.99 -14.88
CA ALA A 337 -20.66 2.28 -14.17
C ALA A 337 -20.24 2.13 -12.70
N GLY A 338 -20.69 1.08 -12.01
CA GLY A 338 -20.28 0.78 -10.65
C GLY A 338 -18.77 0.55 -10.53
N PHE A 339 -18.18 -0.28 -11.39
CA PHE A 339 -16.72 -0.51 -11.34
C PHE A 339 -15.92 0.72 -11.75
N ILE A 340 -16.31 1.42 -12.82
CA ILE A 340 -15.56 2.56 -13.33
C ILE A 340 -15.55 3.76 -12.37
N SER A 341 -16.49 3.82 -11.41
CA SER A 341 -16.53 4.91 -10.43
C SER A 341 -15.26 5.04 -9.60
N ASN A 342 -14.55 3.94 -9.33
CA ASN A 342 -13.29 3.96 -8.59
C ASN A 342 -12.10 4.50 -9.43
N ILE A 343 -12.28 4.83 -10.70
CA ILE A 343 -11.22 5.44 -11.53
C ILE A 343 -10.82 6.83 -10.98
N THR A 344 -11.71 7.46 -10.21
CA THR A 344 -11.44 8.73 -9.53
C THR A 344 -10.45 8.60 -8.39
N SER A 345 -10.20 7.39 -7.88
CA SER A 345 -9.18 7.16 -6.85
C SER A 345 -7.79 7.53 -7.37
N PRO A 346 -6.95 8.21 -6.61
CA PRO A 346 -5.56 8.44 -6.98
C PRO A 346 -4.74 7.14 -6.96
N ILE A 347 -5.16 6.13 -6.22
CA ILE A 347 -4.44 4.88 -5.94
C ILE A 347 -4.43 3.97 -7.17
N MET A 348 -3.25 3.66 -7.69
CA MET A 348 -3.07 2.95 -8.97
C MET A 348 -3.71 1.55 -9.01
N PRO A 349 -3.58 0.67 -8.01
CA PRO A 349 -4.26 -0.63 -7.99
C PRO A 349 -5.79 -0.54 -8.05
N LEU A 350 -6.41 0.48 -7.41
CA LEU A 350 -7.85 0.71 -7.48
C LEU A 350 -8.30 1.15 -8.89
N LYS A 351 -7.52 2.01 -9.55
CA LYS A 351 -7.75 2.38 -10.96
C LYS A 351 -7.66 1.16 -11.87
N SER A 352 -6.62 0.36 -11.70
CA SER A 352 -6.40 -0.86 -12.48
C SER A 352 -7.55 -1.85 -12.29
N PHE A 353 -7.95 -2.13 -11.05
CA PHE A 353 -9.11 -2.95 -10.74
C PHE A 353 -10.36 -2.43 -11.47
N SER A 354 -10.65 -1.14 -11.38
CA SER A 354 -11.82 -0.51 -11.97
C SER A 354 -11.90 -0.69 -13.48
N VAL A 355 -10.81 -0.38 -14.18
CA VAL A 355 -10.74 -0.46 -15.64
C VAL A 355 -10.86 -1.91 -16.12
N PHE A 356 -10.09 -2.83 -15.53
CA PHE A 356 -10.06 -4.20 -16.01
C PHE A 356 -11.26 -5.03 -15.55
N ALA A 357 -11.84 -4.76 -14.37
CA ALA A 357 -13.12 -5.37 -13.99
C ALA A 357 -14.25 -4.89 -14.91
N ALA A 358 -14.35 -3.58 -15.20
CA ALA A 358 -15.30 -3.03 -16.13
C ALA A 358 -15.12 -3.60 -17.55
N ALA A 359 -13.90 -3.68 -18.06
CA ALA A 359 -13.58 -4.30 -19.35
C ALA A 359 -14.03 -5.78 -19.40
N GLY A 360 -13.78 -6.53 -18.34
CA GLY A 360 -14.21 -7.93 -18.23
C GLY A 360 -15.73 -8.09 -18.25
N VAL A 361 -16.47 -7.17 -17.62
CA VAL A 361 -17.93 -7.12 -17.69
C VAL A 361 -18.40 -6.85 -19.12
N VAL A 362 -17.79 -5.90 -19.82
CA VAL A 362 -18.10 -5.61 -21.23
C VAL A 362 -17.84 -6.84 -22.11
N PHE A 363 -16.72 -7.53 -21.91
CA PHE A 363 -16.41 -8.76 -22.66
C PHE A 363 -17.40 -9.88 -22.34
N SER A 364 -17.77 -10.06 -21.08
CA SER A 364 -18.78 -11.04 -20.68
C SER A 364 -20.14 -10.75 -21.31
N LEU A 365 -20.54 -9.48 -21.35
CA LEU A 365 -21.77 -9.03 -22.02
C LEU A 365 -21.74 -9.33 -23.52
N ILE A 366 -20.66 -8.93 -24.22
CA ILE A 366 -20.49 -9.16 -25.65
C ILE A 366 -20.53 -10.68 -25.96
N LEU A 367 -19.77 -11.48 -25.22
CA LEU A 367 -19.72 -12.92 -25.41
C LEU A 367 -21.07 -13.59 -25.10
N SER A 368 -21.79 -13.14 -24.08
CA SER A 368 -23.12 -13.68 -23.75
C SER A 368 -24.14 -13.39 -24.85
N MET A 369 -24.05 -12.23 -25.51
CA MET A 369 -24.96 -11.81 -26.59
C MET A 369 -24.55 -12.33 -27.97
N THR A 370 -23.30 -12.78 -28.15
CA THR A 370 -22.79 -13.25 -29.47
C THR A 370 -22.39 -14.72 -29.47
N PHE A 371 -21.53 -15.14 -28.57
CA PHE A 371 -20.98 -16.50 -28.52
C PHE A 371 -22.03 -17.53 -28.08
N ILE A 372 -22.83 -17.25 -27.03
CA ILE A 372 -23.87 -18.18 -26.57
C ILE A 372 -24.90 -18.45 -27.67
N PRO A 373 -25.52 -17.43 -28.35
CA PRO A 373 -26.43 -17.68 -29.47
C PRO A 373 -25.78 -18.43 -30.63
N ALA A 374 -24.51 -18.12 -30.94
CA ALA A 374 -23.78 -18.79 -32.00
C ALA A 374 -23.58 -20.30 -31.69
N MET A 375 -23.19 -20.63 -30.47
CA MET A 375 -23.03 -22.02 -30.02
C MET A 375 -24.37 -22.79 -30.00
N LEU A 376 -25.45 -22.14 -29.53
CA LEU A 376 -26.78 -22.73 -29.57
C LEU A 376 -27.22 -23.01 -31.02
N TYR A 377 -26.98 -22.08 -31.96
CA TYR A 377 -27.34 -22.27 -33.37
C TYR A 377 -26.60 -23.39 -34.08
N VAL A 378 -25.32 -23.61 -33.73
CA VAL A 378 -24.50 -24.70 -34.27
C VAL A 378 -24.83 -26.06 -33.63
N THR A 379 -25.48 -26.04 -32.45
CA THR A 379 -25.84 -27.30 -31.75
C THR A 379 -26.77 -28.16 -32.60
N PRO A 380 -26.47 -29.48 -32.82
CA PRO A 380 -27.32 -30.36 -33.62
C PRO A 380 -28.75 -30.43 -33.07
N ILE A 381 -29.74 -30.30 -33.96
CA ILE A 381 -31.17 -30.33 -33.60
C ILE A 381 -31.56 -31.55 -32.78
N SER A 382 -30.96 -32.72 -33.09
CA SER A 382 -31.14 -33.97 -32.32
C SER A 382 -30.84 -33.86 -30.84
N LYS A 383 -29.99 -32.88 -30.43
CA LYS A 383 -29.63 -32.61 -29.03
C LYS A 383 -30.47 -31.50 -28.43
N VAL A 384 -31.07 -30.64 -29.27
CA VAL A 384 -31.86 -29.47 -28.85
C VAL A 384 -33.16 -29.95 -28.17
N GLY A 385 -33.43 -29.44 -26.99
CA GLY A 385 -34.69 -29.71 -26.28
C GLY A 385 -34.85 -31.13 -25.67
N LYS A 386 -33.98 -32.10 -26.00
CA LYS A 386 -34.05 -33.47 -25.47
C LYS A 386 -33.97 -33.51 -23.94
N HIS A 387 -33.03 -32.77 -23.37
CA HIS A 387 -32.85 -32.63 -21.89
C HIS A 387 -33.96 -31.79 -21.27
N TRP A 388 -34.44 -30.73 -21.94
CA TRP A 388 -35.51 -29.88 -21.47
C TRP A 388 -36.84 -30.63 -21.42
N ARG A 389 -37.18 -31.40 -22.45
CA ARG A 389 -38.37 -32.28 -22.48
C ARG A 389 -38.27 -33.40 -21.45
N ASN A 390 -37.10 -34.00 -21.20
CA ASN A 390 -36.88 -34.96 -20.15
C ASN A 390 -36.97 -34.38 -18.74
N LYS A 391 -36.52 -33.11 -18.53
CA LYS A 391 -36.68 -32.36 -17.28
C LYS A 391 -38.18 -32.17 -16.98
N ASN A 392 -38.97 -31.77 -17.98
CA ASN A 392 -40.42 -31.59 -17.80
C ASN A 392 -41.10 -32.94 -17.47
N ARG A 393 -40.66 -34.07 -18.05
CA ARG A 393 -41.18 -35.42 -17.70
C ARG A 393 -40.68 -35.87 -16.32
N LEU A 394 -39.39 -35.64 -15.97
CA LEU A 394 -38.86 -35.98 -14.65
C LEU A 394 -39.39 -35.04 -13.55
N SER A 395 -39.48 -33.72 -13.86
CA SER A 395 -40.06 -32.75 -12.93
C SER A 395 -41.58 -32.96 -12.79
N ALA A 396 -42.30 -33.39 -13.83
CA ALA A 396 -43.69 -33.79 -13.71
C ALA A 396 -43.86 -35.04 -12.85
N LYS A 397 -43.02 -36.08 -13.00
CA LYS A 397 -43.05 -37.27 -12.12
C LYS A 397 -42.60 -36.95 -10.68
N LEU A 398 -41.57 -36.10 -10.51
CA LEU A 398 -41.13 -35.61 -9.19
C LEU A 398 -42.19 -34.66 -8.62
N LYS A 399 -42.75 -33.71 -9.43
CA LYS A 399 -43.89 -32.86 -9.01
C LYS A 399 -45.08 -33.73 -8.57
N VAL A 400 -45.46 -34.72 -9.30
CA VAL A 400 -46.56 -35.63 -8.91
C VAL A 400 -46.23 -36.43 -7.66
N ARG A 401 -44.97 -36.85 -7.45
CA ARG A 401 -44.54 -37.50 -6.18
C ARG A 401 -44.44 -36.49 -5.04
N LEU A 402 -43.90 -35.29 -5.25
CA LEU A 402 -43.87 -34.21 -4.25
C LEU A 402 -45.29 -33.69 -3.99
N GLU A 403 -46.14 -33.49 -5.00
CA GLU A 403 -47.52 -33.10 -4.81
C GLU A 403 -48.31 -34.17 -4.03
N LYS A 404 -48.08 -35.47 -4.27
CA LYS A 404 -48.66 -36.54 -3.43
C LYS A 404 -48.10 -36.55 -1.99
N GLN A 405 -46.84 -36.23 -1.78
CA GLN A 405 -46.28 -36.08 -0.44
C GLN A 405 -46.76 -34.81 0.25
N LEU A 406 -46.81 -33.68 -0.50
CA LEU A 406 -47.28 -32.38 0.01
C LEU A 406 -48.80 -32.34 0.20
N LYS A 407 -49.62 -33.00 -0.66
CA LYS A 407 -51.06 -33.19 -0.38
C LYS A 407 -51.30 -34.04 0.89
N ARG A 408 -50.41 -34.96 1.23
CA ARG A 408 -50.43 -35.68 2.53
C ARG A 408 -50.04 -34.80 3.72
N GLN A 409 -49.31 -33.68 3.47
CA GLN A 409 -48.82 -32.74 4.48
C GLN A 409 -49.55 -31.39 4.46
N GLY A 410 -50.64 -31.22 3.63
CA GLY A 410 -51.39 -29.92 3.53
C GLY A 410 -50.61 -28.76 2.91
N GLY A 411 -49.53 -28.99 2.15
CA GLY A 411 -48.58 -28.00 1.76
C GLY A 411 -48.70 -27.51 0.28
N LYS A 412 -48.47 -26.23 0.10
CA LYS A 412 -48.38 -25.52 -1.19
C LYS A 412 -47.12 -25.98 -1.97
N THR A 413 -47.14 -25.82 -3.30
CA THR A 413 -45.97 -26.15 -4.14
C THR A 413 -44.74 -25.32 -3.70
N SER A 414 -43.51 -25.85 -3.86
CA SER A 414 -42.25 -25.17 -3.47
C SER A 414 -42.14 -23.75 -4.10
N ALA A 415 -42.65 -23.57 -5.31
CA ALA A 415 -42.70 -22.28 -5.99
C ALA A 415 -43.69 -21.31 -5.33
N GLU A 416 -44.85 -21.78 -4.92
CA GLU A 416 -45.84 -20.96 -4.19
C GLU A 416 -45.36 -20.69 -2.76
N ALA A 417 -44.66 -21.63 -2.12
CA ALA A 417 -44.08 -21.42 -0.81
C ALA A 417 -43.03 -20.30 -0.84
N THR A 418 -42.09 -20.31 -1.80
CA THR A 418 -41.07 -19.23 -1.94
C THR A 418 -41.75 -17.87 -2.23
N THR A 419 -42.71 -17.81 -3.15
CA THR A 419 -43.43 -16.57 -3.47
C THR A 419 -44.18 -16.03 -2.25
N ASN A 420 -44.84 -16.89 -1.49
CA ASN A 420 -45.57 -16.50 -0.29
C ASN A 420 -44.60 -16.06 0.82
N THR A 421 -43.43 -16.69 0.97
CA THR A 421 -42.40 -16.27 1.94
C THR A 421 -41.88 -14.87 1.59
N LEU A 422 -41.52 -14.63 0.32
CA LEU A 422 -41.04 -13.30 -0.12
C LEU A 422 -42.11 -12.24 0.09
N TYR A 423 -43.39 -12.55 -0.25
CA TYR A 423 -44.51 -11.66 -0.01
C TYR A 423 -44.78 -11.41 1.48
N MET A 424 -44.62 -12.44 2.35
CA MET A 424 -44.71 -12.29 3.81
C MET A 424 -43.62 -11.36 4.35
N VAL A 425 -42.38 -11.51 3.90
CA VAL A 425 -41.24 -10.65 4.30
C VAL A 425 -41.56 -9.21 3.87
N TYR A 426 -41.95 -8.99 2.62
CA TYR A 426 -42.36 -7.66 2.14
C TYR A 426 -43.49 -7.07 3.01
N HIS A 427 -44.56 -7.83 3.24
CA HIS A 427 -45.73 -7.36 4.00
C HIS A 427 -45.40 -7.01 5.45
N PHE A 428 -44.46 -7.77 6.05
CA PHE A 428 -43.99 -7.51 7.41
C PHE A 428 -43.23 -6.17 7.49
N PHE A 429 -42.26 -5.93 6.58
CA PHE A 429 -41.39 -4.75 6.64
C PHE A 429 -42.01 -3.51 5.96
N SER A 430 -42.72 -3.66 4.86
CA SER A 430 -43.09 -2.57 3.96
C SER A 430 -44.54 -2.64 3.42
N GLY A 431 -45.39 -3.55 3.95
CA GLY A 431 -46.74 -3.74 3.46
C GLY A 431 -47.71 -2.57 3.71
N THR A 432 -47.35 -1.60 4.55
CA THR A 432 -48.09 -0.36 4.79
C THR A 432 -47.14 0.81 4.92
N LYS A 433 -47.59 2.04 4.62
CA LYS A 433 -46.75 3.27 4.72
C LYS A 433 -46.10 3.45 6.09
N PRO A 434 -46.78 3.28 7.25
CA PRO A 434 -46.15 3.36 8.54
C PRO A 434 -45.06 2.30 8.76
N ARG A 435 -45.30 1.03 8.36
CA ARG A 435 -44.31 -0.04 8.47
C ARG A 435 -43.06 0.25 7.65
N LEU A 436 -43.22 0.73 6.41
CA LEU A 436 -42.11 1.13 5.56
C LEU A 436 -41.25 2.21 6.22
N ILE A 437 -41.92 3.28 6.77
CA ILE A 437 -41.19 4.38 7.40
C ILE A 437 -40.48 3.91 8.66
N VAL A 438 -41.18 3.17 9.54
CA VAL A 438 -40.61 2.71 10.81
C VAL A 438 -39.47 1.72 10.59
N SER A 439 -39.65 0.72 9.70
CA SER A 439 -38.59 -0.27 9.40
C SER A 439 -37.35 0.37 8.77
N THR A 440 -37.54 1.30 7.83
CA THR A 440 -36.44 2.02 7.20
C THR A 440 -35.74 2.96 8.18
N ALA A 441 -36.50 3.62 9.10
CA ALA A 441 -35.91 4.49 10.12
C ALA A 441 -35.08 3.70 11.15
N ILE A 442 -35.59 2.55 11.60
CA ILE A 442 -34.83 1.67 12.52
C ILE A 442 -33.55 1.16 11.84
N LEU A 443 -33.67 0.71 10.58
CA LEU A 443 -32.54 0.23 9.80
C LEU A 443 -31.48 1.32 9.64
N LEU A 444 -31.90 2.55 9.32
CA LEU A 444 -31.02 3.69 9.18
C LEU A 444 -30.33 4.06 10.50
N LEU A 445 -31.06 4.05 11.63
CA LEU A 445 -30.52 4.33 12.94
C LEU A 445 -29.40 3.33 13.31
N VAL A 446 -29.69 2.03 13.18
CA VAL A 446 -28.71 0.96 13.48
C VAL A 446 -27.51 1.04 12.54
N ALA A 447 -27.74 1.37 11.26
CA ALA A 447 -26.69 1.52 10.28
C ALA A 447 -25.77 2.72 10.57
N ILE A 448 -26.32 3.87 11.02
CA ILE A 448 -25.53 5.04 11.40
C ILE A 448 -24.66 4.75 12.64
N ILE A 449 -25.18 4.01 13.63
CA ILE A 449 -24.41 3.63 14.82
C ILE A 449 -23.22 2.77 14.42
N GLY A 450 -23.42 1.74 13.59
CA GLY A 450 -22.33 0.89 13.12
C GLY A 450 -21.32 1.63 12.23
N PHE A 451 -21.79 2.57 11.41
CA PHE A 451 -20.92 3.41 10.60
C PHE A 451 -19.95 4.28 11.44
N LYS A 452 -20.40 4.77 12.59
CA LYS A 452 -19.54 5.52 13.53
C LYS A 452 -18.46 4.66 14.19
N MET A 453 -18.61 3.34 14.17
CA MET A 453 -17.63 2.38 14.69
C MET A 453 -16.65 1.91 13.62
N LEU A 454 -16.75 2.44 12.41
CA LEU A 454 -15.90 2.05 11.30
C LEU A 454 -14.47 2.53 11.56
N ILE A 455 -13.53 1.59 11.54
CA ILE A 455 -12.10 1.83 11.63
C ILE A 455 -11.57 2.00 10.20
N VAL A 456 -10.63 2.90 10.00
CA VAL A 456 -9.92 3.07 8.72
C VAL A 456 -8.44 2.78 8.96
N ASP A 457 -7.90 1.77 8.28
CA ASP A 457 -6.51 1.35 8.45
C ASP A 457 -6.05 0.60 7.19
N THR A 458 -4.96 1.06 6.57
CA THR A 458 -4.44 0.52 5.33
C THR A 458 -3.11 -0.21 5.47
N ALA A 459 -2.69 -0.52 6.69
CA ALA A 459 -1.46 -1.25 6.94
C ALA A 459 -1.43 -2.60 6.23
N LEU A 460 -0.51 -2.78 5.28
CA LEU A 460 -0.43 -3.98 4.43
C LEU A 460 -0.14 -5.26 5.23
N VAL A 461 0.55 -5.15 6.35
CA VAL A 461 0.84 -6.25 7.28
C VAL A 461 -0.47 -6.90 7.79
N ASN A 462 -1.54 -6.11 7.96
CA ASN A 462 -2.85 -6.60 8.40
C ASN A 462 -3.59 -7.47 7.38
N TYR A 463 -3.09 -7.58 6.14
CA TYR A 463 -3.65 -8.47 5.12
C TYR A 463 -3.32 -9.95 5.34
N PHE A 464 -2.26 -10.20 6.12
CA PHE A 464 -1.81 -11.55 6.44
C PHE A 464 -2.46 -12.07 7.73
N PRO A 465 -2.82 -13.36 7.81
CA PRO A 465 -3.36 -13.97 9.02
C PRO A 465 -2.39 -13.87 10.20
N LYS A 466 -2.93 -13.66 11.40
CA LYS A 466 -2.14 -13.55 12.63
C LYS A 466 -1.34 -14.82 12.95
N ASP A 467 -1.79 -15.98 12.49
CA ASP A 467 -1.16 -17.28 12.64
C ASP A 467 -0.11 -17.59 11.54
N SER A 468 0.08 -16.70 10.56
CA SER A 468 1.15 -16.85 9.58
C SER A 468 2.52 -16.59 10.20
N LYS A 469 3.55 -17.33 9.75
CA LYS A 469 4.93 -17.12 10.22
C LYS A 469 5.36 -15.66 10.06
N PHE A 470 5.07 -15.05 8.93
CA PHE A 470 5.36 -13.65 8.65
C PHE A 470 4.80 -12.70 9.73
N ARG A 471 3.52 -12.89 10.14
CA ARG A 471 2.92 -12.06 11.21
C ARG A 471 3.50 -12.35 12.58
N GLN A 472 3.86 -13.60 12.86
CA GLN A 472 4.51 -13.99 14.12
C GLN A 472 5.91 -13.37 14.22
N ASP A 473 6.69 -13.41 13.12
CA ASP A 473 8.03 -12.81 13.07
C ASP A 473 7.97 -11.29 13.29
N ILE A 474 7.02 -10.60 12.64
CA ILE A 474 6.78 -9.16 12.86
C ILE A 474 6.38 -8.87 14.31
N THR A 475 5.43 -9.64 14.86
CA THR A 475 4.98 -9.46 16.25
C THR A 475 6.13 -9.63 17.24
N TYR A 476 7.00 -10.62 17.01
CA TYR A 476 8.19 -10.82 17.84
C TYR A 476 9.12 -9.58 17.83
N VAL A 477 9.36 -9.03 16.64
CA VAL A 477 10.21 -7.84 16.46
C VAL A 477 9.58 -6.61 17.14
N ASP A 478 8.26 -6.43 16.99
CA ASP A 478 7.54 -5.31 17.60
C ASP A 478 7.52 -5.40 19.14
N GLU A 479 7.47 -6.59 19.72
CA GLU A 479 7.44 -6.79 21.18
C GLU A 479 8.84 -6.71 21.81
N ASN A 480 9.87 -7.28 21.17
CA ASN A 480 11.19 -7.48 21.78
C ASN A 480 12.27 -6.49 21.30
N LEU A 481 12.14 -5.96 20.09
CA LEU A 481 13.05 -5.01 19.49
C LEU A 481 12.43 -3.60 19.36
N ALA A 482 13.04 -2.77 18.55
CA ALA A 482 12.58 -1.38 18.35
C ALA A 482 11.30 -1.26 17.52
N GLY A 483 10.93 -2.31 16.80
CA GLY A 483 9.77 -2.35 15.93
C GLY A 483 10.11 -2.63 14.48
N SER A 484 9.13 -3.11 13.74
CA SER A 484 9.30 -3.55 12.34
C SER A 484 8.84 -2.50 11.31
N ASN A 485 8.16 -1.44 11.73
CA ASN A 485 7.71 -0.35 10.88
C ASN A 485 8.59 0.90 11.08
N THR A 486 8.78 1.69 10.03
CA THR A 486 9.69 2.84 10.07
C THR A 486 9.01 4.12 9.60
N LEU A 487 9.17 5.17 10.40
CA LEU A 487 8.79 6.54 10.09
C LEU A 487 10.06 7.40 10.16
N TYR A 488 10.23 8.30 9.21
CA TYR A 488 11.32 9.27 9.22
C TYR A 488 10.76 10.68 9.40
N LEU A 489 11.35 11.42 10.33
CA LEU A 489 11.12 12.84 10.51
C LEU A 489 12.33 13.60 9.97
N ILE A 490 12.14 14.44 8.99
CA ILE A 490 13.18 15.24 8.35
C ILE A 490 13.01 16.68 8.79
N VAL A 491 14.04 17.22 9.42
CA VAL A 491 14.12 18.63 9.78
C VAL A 491 15.05 19.32 8.79
N SER A 492 14.56 20.34 8.11
CA SER A 492 15.32 21.09 7.11
C SER A 492 15.31 22.59 7.39
N GLY A 493 16.45 23.24 7.10
CA GLY A 493 16.56 24.68 7.09
C GLY A 493 15.90 25.28 5.85
N GLU A 494 15.13 26.33 6.02
CA GLU A 494 14.54 27.07 4.92
C GLU A 494 15.60 27.97 4.24
N GLU A 495 15.33 28.36 3.02
CA GLU A 495 16.17 29.33 2.29
C GLU A 495 16.11 30.68 3.04
N LYS A 496 17.29 31.25 3.32
CA LYS A 496 17.34 32.58 3.93
C LYS A 496 16.85 33.61 2.92
N GLU A 497 15.86 34.39 3.30
CA GLU A 497 15.48 35.57 2.51
C GLU A 497 16.72 36.46 2.35
N ALA A 498 17.06 36.80 1.11
CA ALA A 498 18.14 37.76 0.88
C ALA A 498 17.79 39.07 1.62
N GLU A 499 18.54 39.42 2.65
CA GLU A 499 18.40 40.73 3.27
C GLU A 499 18.55 41.75 2.13
N GLU A 500 17.48 42.50 1.82
CA GLU A 500 17.58 43.68 0.98
C GLU A 500 18.61 44.59 1.67
N ALA A 501 19.81 44.67 1.09
CA ALA A 501 20.81 45.61 1.53
C ALA A 501 20.16 47.02 1.57
N PRO A 502 20.27 47.77 2.68
CA PRO A 502 19.76 49.12 2.69
C PRO A 502 20.35 49.89 1.52
N ALA A 503 19.49 50.52 0.74
CA ALA A 503 19.90 51.33 -0.40
C ALA A 503 20.76 52.48 0.09
N GLU A 504 22.05 52.30 0.23
CA GLU A 504 23.05 53.34 0.40
C GLU A 504 23.49 53.87 -0.96
N SER A 505 23.42 55.17 -1.05
CA SER A 505 23.72 56.07 -2.14
C SER A 505 24.95 55.67 -2.96
N ALA A 506 24.77 55.77 -4.28
CA ALA A 506 25.81 55.61 -5.30
C ALA A 506 27.09 56.39 -4.99
N GLY A 507 28.23 55.72 -4.98
CA GLY A 507 29.54 56.29 -5.16
C GLY A 507 30.56 55.87 -4.12
N GLU A 508 31.24 54.75 -4.37
CA GLU A 508 32.69 54.57 -4.29
C GLU A 508 33.02 53.06 -4.46
N SER A 509 34.05 52.78 -5.23
CA SER A 509 34.41 51.44 -5.67
C SER A 509 34.84 50.53 -4.52
N VAL A 510 34.20 49.38 -4.43
CA VAL A 510 34.43 48.25 -3.48
C VAL A 510 35.74 47.49 -3.75
N ALA A 511 36.78 48.14 -4.25
CA ALA A 511 38.08 47.49 -4.49
C ALA A 511 39.10 47.71 -3.37
N ASP A 512 38.84 48.63 -2.40
CA ASP A 512 39.84 48.99 -1.40
C ASP A 512 39.52 48.63 0.06
N SER A 513 38.40 47.91 0.36
CA SER A 513 38.03 47.64 1.76
C SER A 513 38.31 46.18 2.23
N VAL A 514 38.85 45.32 1.38
CA VAL A 514 39.16 43.92 1.79
C VAL A 514 40.65 43.71 2.16
N ALA A 515 41.46 44.79 2.06
CA ALA A 515 42.90 44.71 2.35
C ALA A 515 43.31 45.28 3.76
N SER A 516 42.36 45.68 4.62
CA SER A 516 42.71 46.38 5.87
C SER A 516 42.43 45.57 7.16
N ASP A 517 41.87 44.38 7.10
CA ASP A 517 41.53 43.60 8.32
C ASP A 517 42.45 42.39 8.61
N PHE A 518 43.58 42.28 7.94
CA PHE A 518 44.60 41.33 8.35
C PHE A 518 45.89 42.10 8.71
N ASP A 519 45.90 42.77 9.86
CA ASP A 519 47.10 43.32 10.45
C ASP A 519 47.75 42.28 11.38
N PHE A 520 48.71 41.50 10.82
CA PHE A 520 49.67 40.78 11.60
C PHE A 520 50.75 41.76 12.04
N GLY A 521 50.65 42.23 13.28
CA GLY A 521 51.64 43.10 13.93
C GLY A 521 53.04 42.60 13.73
N THR A 522 53.83 43.35 12.97
CA THR A 522 55.28 43.19 12.86
C THR A 522 55.91 43.62 14.17
N SER A 523 56.32 42.72 15.02
CA SER A 523 57.37 43.01 15.97
C SER A 523 58.72 42.56 15.37
N GLU A 524 59.48 43.56 14.98
CA GLU A 524 60.90 43.36 14.65
C GLU A 524 61.63 42.66 15.79
N ASN A 525 62.18 41.48 15.51
CA ASN A 525 63.53 41.15 16.08
C ASN A 525 64.23 40.10 15.20
N ASN A 526 65.41 40.51 14.72
CA ASN A 526 66.39 39.77 14.03
C ASN A 526 66.73 38.43 14.66
N VAL A 527 66.55 37.31 13.90
CA VAL A 527 67.62 36.29 13.81
C VAL A 527 67.59 35.78 12.39
N ALA A 528 68.54 36.17 11.63
CA ALA A 528 68.90 35.53 10.36
C ALA A 528 69.65 34.22 10.68
N ASP A 529 69.54 33.35 9.70
CA ASP A 529 70.33 32.16 9.44
C ASP A 529 69.81 30.81 10.05
N SER A 530 69.62 29.99 9.06
CA SER A 530 69.59 28.57 9.01
C SER A 530 68.15 27.96 9.08
N VAL A 531 67.63 27.73 7.91
CA VAL A 531 67.17 26.46 7.36
C VAL A 531 66.56 26.76 5.96
N ALA A 532 67.43 26.89 4.98
CA ALA A 532 67.03 26.82 3.55
C ALA A 532 67.92 25.75 2.91
N SER A 533 67.51 24.53 3.04
CA SER A 533 67.94 23.42 2.17
C SER A 533 67.06 22.21 2.48
N ASP A 534 66.22 21.91 1.59
CA ASP A 534 65.77 20.58 1.21
C ASP A 534 64.29 20.57 0.78
N PHE A 535 64.13 21.15 -0.44
CA PHE A 535 63.04 20.60 -1.34
C PHE A 535 63.38 21.07 -2.74
N ASP A 536 64.19 20.26 -3.41
CA ASP A 536 64.53 20.36 -4.83
C ASP A 536 63.44 19.64 -5.67
N PHE A 537 62.71 20.40 -6.47
CA PHE A 537 61.90 19.83 -7.52
C PHE A 537 62.75 19.78 -8.79
N GLY A 538 63.35 18.62 -8.99
CA GLY A 538 64.06 18.32 -10.24
C GLY A 538 63.17 18.26 -11.45
N THR A 539 63.40 19.14 -12.38
CA THR A 539 63.02 19.07 -13.77
C THR A 539 63.76 17.94 -14.49
N ALA A 540 63.03 16.95 -15.01
CA ALA A 540 63.61 15.97 -15.94
C ALA A 540 63.11 16.18 -17.32
N GLU A 541 64.07 16.48 -18.26
CA GLU A 541 63.92 16.47 -19.72
C GLU A 541 63.82 15.05 -20.29
N PRO A 542 63.37 14.88 -21.56
CA PRO A 542 62.90 13.60 -22.11
C PRO A 542 64.02 12.78 -22.74
N GLY A 543 64.01 11.48 -22.53
CA GLY A 543 64.97 10.56 -23.12
C GLY A 543 64.43 9.16 -23.38
N THR A 544 64.20 8.90 -24.65
CA THR A 544 64.33 7.63 -25.40
C THR A 544 63.75 6.31 -24.88
N ALA A 545 63.00 5.72 -25.80
CA ALA A 545 62.53 4.38 -25.97
C ALA A 545 63.48 3.24 -25.49
N ASP A 546 62.82 2.16 -25.00
CA ASP A 546 63.02 0.80 -25.56
C ASP A 546 62.21 -0.22 -24.73
N ASP A 547 61.28 -0.84 -25.41
CA ASP A 547 61.10 -2.25 -25.71
C ASP A 547 60.95 -3.26 -24.56
N PHE A 548 59.83 -3.93 -24.54
CA PHE A 548 59.51 -5.32 -24.32
C PHE A 548 57.99 -5.47 -24.27
N GLY A 549 57.24 -5.91 -25.20
CA GLY A 549 57.15 -7.13 -25.98
C GLY A 549 56.30 -8.21 -25.37
N PHE A 550 55.34 -8.72 -26.16
CA PHE A 550 54.44 -9.90 -26.01
C PHE A 550 53.03 -9.60 -25.44
N GLY A 551 51.97 -10.00 -26.12
CA GLY A 551 51.76 -10.81 -27.30
C GLY A 551 50.28 -10.91 -27.62
N GLU A 552 50.07 -11.20 -28.88
CA GLU A 552 48.86 -11.37 -29.66
C GLU A 552 47.78 -12.32 -29.06
N ALA A 553 46.55 -12.04 -29.29
CA ALA A 553 45.61 -12.70 -30.22
C ALA A 553 44.19 -12.47 -29.72
N SER A 554 43.15 -12.31 -30.45
CA SER A 554 42.73 -12.35 -31.83
C SER A 554 41.25 -11.94 -31.94
N ASN A 555 40.94 -11.15 -32.94
CA ASN A 555 39.72 -11.12 -33.78
C ASN A 555 38.38 -11.59 -33.22
N ALA A 556 37.31 -10.77 -33.28
CA ALA A 556 36.48 -10.63 -34.50
C ALA A 556 35.28 -9.72 -34.30
N ALA A 557 35.05 -8.97 -35.39
CA ALA A 557 33.78 -8.51 -35.96
C ALA A 557 33.08 -7.28 -35.34
N THR A 558 33.32 -6.12 -35.87
CA THR A 558 32.48 -5.34 -36.83
C THR A 558 31.03 -5.21 -36.45
N ASP A 559 30.59 -3.95 -36.20
CA ASP A 559 29.75 -3.21 -37.13
C ASP A 559 29.53 -1.75 -36.69
N ASP A 560 29.88 -0.90 -37.62
CA ASP A 560 29.41 0.42 -38.00
C ASP A 560 28.73 1.35 -36.97
N PHE A 561 29.46 2.42 -36.63
CA PHE A 561 28.83 3.74 -36.50
C PHE A 561 29.66 4.80 -37.23
N VAL A 562 29.02 5.40 -38.23
CA VAL A 562 29.46 6.42 -39.11
C VAL A 562 29.74 7.72 -38.36
N PHE A 563 30.98 8.17 -38.33
CA PHE A 563 31.33 9.55 -38.03
C PHE A 563 31.32 10.35 -39.35
N ALA A 564 30.45 11.36 -39.39
CA ALA A 564 30.51 12.36 -40.46
C ALA A 564 31.66 13.32 -40.20
N ASP A 565 32.55 13.33 -41.12
CA ASP A 565 33.68 14.26 -41.34
C ASP A 565 33.19 15.71 -41.50
N ALA A 566 33.77 16.63 -40.78
CA ALA A 566 33.83 18.02 -41.18
C ALA A 566 35.23 18.58 -40.86
N SER A 567 36.07 18.49 -41.85
CA SER A 567 37.37 19.14 -41.92
C SER A 567 37.25 20.64 -42.16
N ASN A 568 38.14 21.37 -41.53
CA ASN A 568 38.85 22.59 -42.01
C ASN A 568 38.14 23.95 -41.91
N THR A 569 38.65 24.81 -41.03
CA THR A 569 39.45 25.98 -41.41
C THR A 569 39.90 26.73 -40.16
N GLY A 570 41.15 26.92 -40.01
CA GLY A 570 42.05 28.10 -39.97
C GLY A 570 41.75 29.13 -38.87
N ALA A 571 42.69 29.14 -37.94
CA ALA A 571 43.20 30.26 -37.15
C ALA A 571 42.55 31.66 -37.30
N ASP A 572 42.04 32.22 -36.23
CA ASP A 572 42.43 33.61 -35.86
C ASP A 572 42.21 33.81 -34.34
N PHE A 573 43.26 34.21 -33.63
CA PHE A 573 43.18 34.70 -32.27
C PHE A 573 42.79 36.19 -32.33
N GLY A 574 41.47 36.47 -32.30
CA GLY A 574 40.95 37.82 -32.14
C GLY A 574 40.31 37.98 -30.76
N PHE A 575 40.91 38.78 -29.93
CA PHE A 575 40.21 39.38 -28.78
C PHE A 575 39.13 40.33 -29.32
N GLY A 576 37.88 39.95 -29.24
CA GLY A 576 36.78 40.78 -29.70
C GLY A 576 35.52 40.44 -28.94
N ASP A 577 35.05 41.35 -28.12
CA ASP A 577 33.72 41.59 -27.60
C ASP A 577 32.87 40.37 -27.12
N MET A 578 32.97 40.07 -25.86
CA MET A 578 31.86 39.50 -25.10
C MET A 578 30.83 40.61 -24.82
N ALA A 579 29.87 40.73 -25.71
CA ALA A 579 28.64 41.46 -25.40
C ALA A 579 27.57 40.41 -25.13
N ASP A 580 27.11 40.43 -23.88
CA ASP A 580 25.77 40.13 -23.41
C ASP A 580 25.16 38.74 -23.71
N SER A 581 25.50 37.80 -22.90
CA SER A 581 24.54 36.80 -22.44
C SER A 581 24.55 36.83 -20.89
N SER A 582 23.81 37.77 -20.32
CA SER A 582 23.46 37.73 -18.92
C SER A 582 22.46 36.60 -18.64
N GLU A 583 22.91 35.36 -18.65
CA GLU A 583 22.40 34.42 -17.70
C GLU A 583 22.89 34.90 -16.34
N THR A 584 22.03 35.60 -15.62
CA THR A 584 22.19 35.87 -14.19
C THR A 584 22.41 34.53 -13.50
N ALA A 585 23.65 34.20 -13.21
CA ALA A 585 23.97 33.15 -12.25
C ALA A 585 23.22 33.57 -10.97
N GLU A 586 22.12 32.88 -10.66
CA GLU A 586 21.43 33.04 -9.38
C GLU A 586 22.50 32.90 -8.30
N ALA A 587 22.56 33.86 -7.36
CA ALA A 587 23.45 33.79 -6.24
C ALA A 587 23.20 32.45 -5.50
N PRO A 588 24.24 31.75 -5.01
CA PRO A 588 24.07 30.47 -4.37
C PRO A 588 23.11 30.63 -3.18
N LYS A 589 22.01 29.85 -3.22
CA LYS A 589 20.98 29.88 -2.18
C LYS A 589 21.58 29.56 -0.82
N GLN A 590 21.37 30.41 0.17
CA GLN A 590 21.81 30.21 1.54
C GLN A 590 20.67 29.59 2.35
N TYR A 591 20.95 28.51 3.10
CA TYR A 591 19.99 27.85 3.96
C TYR A 591 20.35 28.01 5.44
N TYR A 592 19.36 27.85 6.33
CA TYR A 592 19.63 27.74 7.76
C TYR A 592 20.31 26.39 8.05
N MET A 593 21.42 26.41 8.78
CA MET A 593 22.24 25.23 9.03
C MET A 593 21.74 24.43 10.23
N LEU A 594 21.82 23.11 10.13
CA LEU A 594 21.45 22.18 11.20
C LEU A 594 22.61 21.89 12.18
N THR A 595 23.68 22.66 12.15
CA THR A 595 24.71 22.70 13.23
C THR A 595 24.39 23.72 14.32
N ASN A 596 23.33 24.55 14.14
CA ASN A 596 22.90 25.52 15.15
C ASN A 596 22.43 24.79 16.43
N PRO A 597 23.00 25.13 17.61
CA PRO A 597 22.65 24.51 18.88
C PRO A 597 21.18 24.60 19.27
N GLU A 598 20.49 25.65 18.87
CA GLU A 598 19.09 25.88 19.23
C GLU A 598 18.17 24.86 18.54
N ILE A 599 18.34 24.64 17.24
CA ILE A 599 17.54 23.62 16.52
C ILE A 599 17.94 22.21 16.95
N LEU A 600 19.24 21.92 17.14
CA LEU A 600 19.68 20.60 17.62
C LEU A 600 19.07 20.24 18.97
N LYS A 601 19.07 21.21 19.92
CA LYS A 601 18.45 21.03 21.24
C LYS A 601 16.93 20.85 21.14
N ALA A 602 16.28 21.57 20.23
CA ALA A 602 14.85 21.42 20.02
C ALA A 602 14.49 20.05 19.39
N VAL A 603 15.32 19.55 18.46
CA VAL A 603 15.15 18.21 17.87
C VAL A 603 15.34 17.12 18.92
N ASP A 604 16.37 17.22 19.77
CA ASP A 604 16.62 16.28 20.87
C ASP A 604 15.44 16.27 21.86
N GLY A 605 14.95 17.45 22.28
CA GLY A 605 13.76 17.56 23.14
C GLY A 605 12.47 17.04 22.47
N MET A 606 12.34 17.15 21.15
CA MET A 606 11.21 16.54 20.42
C MET A 606 11.23 15.02 20.52
N GLN A 607 12.40 14.39 20.42
CA GLN A 607 12.53 12.94 20.57
C GLN A 607 12.10 12.48 21.96
N GLU A 608 12.58 13.14 23.01
CA GLU A 608 12.18 12.85 24.40
C GLU A 608 10.67 13.03 24.58
N TYR A 609 10.08 14.10 24.04
CA TYR A 609 8.66 14.36 24.11
C TYR A 609 7.82 13.27 23.43
N LEU A 610 8.20 12.84 22.23
CA LEU A 610 7.47 11.83 21.46
C LEU A 610 7.59 10.44 22.12
N LEU A 611 8.80 10.05 22.57
CA LEU A 611 9.04 8.78 23.28
C LEU A 611 8.23 8.70 24.59
N ALA A 612 8.08 9.79 25.32
CA ALA A 612 7.33 9.82 26.58
C ALA A 612 5.81 9.75 26.35
N ARG A 613 5.32 10.12 25.15
CA ARG A 613 3.89 10.27 24.86
C ARG A 613 3.29 9.12 24.07
N HIS A 614 4.07 8.42 23.28
CA HIS A 614 3.61 7.41 22.35
C HIS A 614 4.28 6.05 22.62
N ASP A 615 3.57 5.14 23.27
CA ASP A 615 4.02 3.76 23.55
C ASP A 615 4.29 2.95 22.26
N GLY A 616 3.70 3.37 21.13
CA GLY A 616 3.93 2.78 19.81
C GLY A 616 5.32 3.06 19.22
N ILE A 617 6.09 4.01 19.80
CA ILE A 617 7.47 4.26 19.38
C ILE A 617 8.39 3.32 20.17
N GLY A 618 9.09 2.45 19.45
CA GLY A 618 10.05 1.55 20.07
C GLY A 618 11.43 2.20 20.27
N LYS A 619 11.86 3.01 19.30
CA LYS A 619 13.15 3.70 19.33
C LYS A 619 13.17 4.91 18.40
N MET A 620 13.95 5.91 18.77
CA MET A 620 14.30 7.03 17.92
C MET A 620 15.82 7.17 17.87
N VAL A 621 16.37 7.29 16.68
CA VAL A 621 17.81 7.57 16.43
C VAL A 621 17.89 8.71 15.43
N SER A 622 18.74 9.68 15.71
CA SER A 622 18.84 10.86 14.87
C SER A 622 20.28 11.37 14.75
N PHE A 623 20.45 12.39 13.94
CA PHE A 623 21.68 13.14 13.86
C PHE A 623 22.15 13.64 15.25
N THR A 624 21.23 14.05 16.13
CA THR A 624 21.56 14.52 17.49
C THR A 624 22.18 13.41 18.35
N THR A 625 21.83 12.13 18.14
CA THR A 625 22.43 10.99 18.84
C THR A 625 23.93 10.91 18.58
N PHE A 626 24.37 11.19 17.36
CA PHE A 626 25.78 11.25 16.99
C PHE A 626 26.46 12.47 17.60
N ILE A 627 25.83 13.66 17.55
CA ILE A 627 26.40 14.87 18.14
C ILE A 627 26.61 14.70 19.65
N LYS A 628 25.64 14.13 20.38
CA LYS A 628 25.78 13.83 21.81
C LYS A 628 26.98 12.92 22.07
N ARG A 629 27.17 11.88 21.27
CA ARG A 629 28.31 10.94 21.42
C ARG A 629 29.64 11.60 21.10
N MET A 630 29.74 12.36 20.02
CA MET A 630 30.94 13.09 19.67
C MET A 630 31.32 14.09 20.77
N ASN A 631 30.33 14.84 21.26
CA ASN A 631 30.56 15.76 22.38
C ASN A 631 31.05 15.07 23.65
N GLN A 632 30.44 13.92 23.98
CA GLN A 632 30.87 13.09 25.10
C GLN A 632 32.33 12.64 24.96
N VAL A 633 32.67 12.12 23.78
CA VAL A 633 34.01 11.56 23.53
C VAL A 633 35.10 12.63 23.52
N MET A 634 34.82 13.78 22.91
CA MET A 634 35.78 14.91 22.84
C MET A 634 36.02 15.57 24.18
N ASN A 635 35.11 15.45 25.12
CA ASN A 635 35.24 15.99 26.48
C ASN A 635 35.55 14.87 27.52
N ALA A 636 35.81 13.63 27.08
CA ALA A 636 36.27 12.57 27.99
C ALA A 636 37.67 12.86 28.54
N PRO A 637 37.94 12.55 29.79
CA PRO A 637 39.29 12.73 30.36
C PRO A 637 40.29 11.80 29.68
N VAL A 638 41.47 12.35 29.45
CA VAL A 638 42.58 11.60 28.83
C VAL A 638 43.18 10.63 29.85
N ASN A 639 43.11 9.33 29.56
CA ASN A 639 43.76 8.16 30.21
C ASN A 639 44.02 8.20 31.72
N ASP A 640 43.64 7.10 32.40
CA ASP A 640 43.75 6.85 33.86
C ASP A 640 45.13 7.13 34.49
N ASP A 641 46.21 6.86 33.79
CA ASP A 641 47.58 7.07 34.26
C ASP A 641 47.92 8.55 34.39
N LYS A 642 47.21 9.47 33.78
CA LYS A 642 47.44 10.91 33.83
C LYS A 642 46.40 11.65 34.71
N LEU A 643 45.38 10.98 35.23
CA LEU A 643 44.28 11.60 35.97
C LEU A 643 44.80 12.33 37.22
N SER A 644 45.76 11.74 37.93
CA SER A 644 46.40 12.31 39.12
C SER A 644 47.23 13.56 38.84
N SER A 645 47.62 13.80 37.58
CA SER A 645 48.38 14.98 37.17
C SER A 645 47.51 16.10 36.60
N ILE A 646 46.21 15.81 36.32
CA ILE A 646 45.31 16.73 35.65
C ILE A 646 44.26 17.30 36.63
N ILE A 647 43.84 16.51 37.63
CA ILE A 647 42.84 16.94 38.61
C ILE A 647 43.51 17.78 39.71
N THR A 648 43.17 19.06 39.77
CA THR A 648 43.57 19.91 40.87
C THR A 648 42.85 19.52 42.17
N VAL A 649 43.41 19.82 43.36
CA VAL A 649 42.76 19.57 44.64
C VAL A 649 41.34 20.19 44.69
N GLN A 650 41.17 21.36 44.08
CA GLN A 650 39.89 22.01 44.03
C GLN A 650 38.86 21.25 43.19
N GLN A 651 39.24 20.75 42.02
CA GLN A 651 38.41 19.91 41.17
C GLN A 651 38.05 18.58 41.83
N GLY A 652 39.00 17.94 42.51
CA GLY A 652 38.74 16.72 43.28
C GLY A 652 37.72 16.95 44.43
N LEU A 653 37.78 18.10 45.11
CA LEU A 653 36.81 18.48 46.14
C LEU A 653 35.43 18.78 45.55
N GLU A 654 35.36 19.40 44.39
CA GLU A 654 34.09 19.64 43.68
C GLU A 654 33.45 18.36 43.23
N MET A 655 34.21 17.41 42.67
CA MET A 655 33.76 16.06 42.30
C MET A 655 33.23 15.29 43.50
N LEU A 656 33.93 15.29 44.61
CA LEU A 656 33.49 14.68 45.87
C LEU A 656 32.22 15.31 46.41
N HIS A 657 32.09 16.63 46.36
CA HIS A 657 30.88 17.34 46.79
C HIS A 657 29.68 17.01 45.89
N LYS A 658 29.92 16.92 44.59
CA LYS A 658 28.90 16.54 43.62
C LYS A 658 28.47 15.08 43.83
N ALA A 659 29.40 14.12 43.98
CA ALA A 659 29.09 12.73 44.31
C ALA A 659 28.30 12.59 45.59
N TYR A 660 28.69 13.33 46.64
CA TYR A 660 27.96 13.35 47.90
C TYR A 660 26.52 13.84 47.74
N THR A 661 26.33 14.88 46.94
CA THR A 661 25.00 15.45 46.68
C THR A 661 24.13 14.51 45.88
N LEU A 662 24.69 13.84 44.84
CA LEU A 662 24.02 12.89 44.00
C LEU A 662 23.64 11.59 44.74
N ALA A 663 24.47 11.18 45.72
CA ALA A 663 24.17 10.07 46.64
C ALA A 663 23.16 10.37 47.74
N GLY A 664 22.44 11.51 47.64
CA GLY A 664 21.39 11.90 48.57
C GLY A 664 21.82 12.73 49.75
N GLY A 665 23.09 13.16 49.83
CA GLY A 665 23.62 14.06 50.89
C GLY A 665 23.76 13.44 52.27
N ASP A 666 23.75 12.10 52.38
CA ASP A 666 23.91 11.36 53.64
C ASP A 666 25.37 10.78 53.73
N LYS A 667 26.08 11.22 54.74
CA LYS A 667 27.44 10.73 54.99
C LYS A 667 27.55 9.25 55.39
N SER A 668 26.44 8.64 55.77
CA SER A 668 26.39 7.21 56.08
C SER A 668 26.36 6.33 54.86
N ASN A 669 26.04 6.89 53.70
CA ASN A 669 25.89 6.16 52.43
C ASN A 669 27.19 6.18 51.61
N VAL A 670 28.27 5.67 52.24
CA VAL A 670 29.61 5.69 51.63
C VAL A 670 29.68 4.94 50.32
N ALA A 671 28.95 3.81 50.20
CA ALA A 671 28.97 3.01 48.99
C ALA A 671 28.39 3.78 47.77
N ASP A 672 27.31 4.48 47.94
CA ASP A 672 26.71 5.27 46.87
C ASP A 672 27.53 6.52 46.53
N ILE A 673 28.17 7.16 47.53
CA ILE A 673 29.11 8.26 47.30
C ILE A 673 30.33 7.79 46.51
N VAL A 674 30.88 6.61 46.84
CA VAL A 674 32.02 6.01 46.10
C VAL A 674 31.56 5.66 44.69
N ALA A 675 30.40 5.06 44.51
CA ALA A 675 29.86 4.73 43.20
C ALA A 675 29.65 5.98 42.32
N GLU A 676 29.14 7.06 42.89
CA GLU A 676 28.98 8.33 42.16
C GLU A 676 30.32 9.01 41.88
N LEU A 677 31.31 8.87 42.78
CA LEU A 677 32.64 9.37 42.55
C LEU A 677 33.37 8.54 41.47
N GLU A 678 33.25 7.21 41.52
CA GLU A 678 33.77 6.31 40.47
C GLU A 678 33.14 6.63 39.11
N LYS A 679 31.86 6.89 39.05
CA LYS A 679 31.24 7.37 37.81
C LYS A 679 31.81 8.66 37.28
N GLN A 680 32.16 9.59 38.14
CA GLN A 680 32.82 10.84 37.79
C GLN A 680 34.29 10.68 37.44
N LEU A 681 34.99 9.74 38.07
CA LEU A 681 36.39 9.43 37.80
C LEU A 681 36.59 8.51 36.59
N ASN A 682 35.69 7.52 36.44
CA ASN A 682 35.55 6.74 35.20
C ASN A 682 34.76 7.48 34.15
N PHE A 683 35.01 8.71 34.07
CA PHE A 683 34.27 9.69 33.33
C PHE A 683 34.40 9.43 31.81
N ASN A 684 33.51 8.71 31.22
CA ASN A 684 33.35 8.60 29.78
C ASN A 684 32.66 9.83 29.18
N GLY A 685 32.94 11.01 29.69
CA GLY A 685 32.30 12.26 29.27
C GLY A 685 30.78 12.29 29.53
N ILE A 686 30.26 11.55 30.53
CA ILE A 686 28.82 11.38 30.79
C ILE A 686 28.06 12.71 30.94
N ASP A 687 28.71 13.71 31.56
CA ASP A 687 28.17 15.05 31.71
C ASP A 687 28.11 15.85 30.39
N TYR A 688 28.75 15.34 29.33
CA TYR A 688 28.77 15.90 27.99
C TYR A 688 28.01 15.04 26.98
N TYR A 689 27.26 14.02 27.46
CA TYR A 689 26.33 13.31 26.58
C TYR A 689 25.08 14.15 26.38
N GLU A 690 25.26 15.29 25.72
CA GLU A 690 24.24 16.30 25.46
C GLU A 690 24.56 17.07 24.17
N ILE A 691 23.59 17.80 23.67
CA ILE A 691 23.83 18.80 22.62
C ILE A 691 24.60 19.97 23.24
N PRO A 692 25.75 20.42 22.66
CA PRO A 692 26.46 21.61 23.13
C PRO A 692 25.54 22.84 23.07
N TYR A 693 25.11 23.29 24.22
CA TYR A 693 24.13 24.41 24.33
C TYR A 693 24.48 25.44 25.38
N ASP A 694 25.01 25.00 26.52
CA ASP A 694 25.37 25.92 27.61
C ASP A 694 26.82 26.44 27.45
N VAL A 695 26.95 27.72 27.06
CA VAL A 695 28.22 28.40 26.84
C VAL A 695 29.17 28.26 28.04
N ALA A 696 28.63 28.14 29.27
CA ALA A 696 29.47 28.08 30.49
C ALA A 696 30.26 26.73 30.61
N LYS A 697 29.83 25.69 29.88
CA LYS A 697 30.50 24.36 29.88
C LYS A 697 31.65 24.25 28.86
N TYR A 698 31.73 25.17 27.91
CA TYR A 698 32.63 25.07 26.77
C TYR A 698 33.58 26.27 26.68
N PRO A 699 34.77 26.15 26.09
CA PRO A 699 35.71 27.25 25.93
C PRO A 699 35.32 28.19 24.79
N VAL A 700 34.07 28.69 24.81
CA VAL A 700 33.51 29.61 23.80
C VAL A 700 32.88 30.81 24.46
N SER A 701 32.81 31.92 23.73
CA SER A 701 32.27 33.19 24.22
C SER A 701 30.79 33.42 23.89
N ALA A 702 30.33 32.81 22.79
CA ALA A 702 28.98 32.97 22.30
C ALA A 702 28.35 31.63 21.90
N ARG A 703 27.00 31.53 21.91
CA ARG A 703 26.28 30.34 21.51
C ARG A 703 26.45 29.98 20.02
N SER A 704 26.65 30.97 19.16
CA SER A 704 26.98 30.75 17.74
C SER A 704 28.25 29.92 17.55
N GLU A 705 29.26 30.11 18.40
CA GLU A 705 30.53 29.38 18.37
C GLU A 705 30.36 27.91 18.74
N LEU A 706 29.28 27.54 19.44
CA LEU A 706 28.96 26.13 19.69
C LEU A 706 28.49 25.42 18.40
N GLY A 707 27.91 26.16 17.44
CA GLY A 707 27.61 25.63 16.10
C GLY A 707 28.87 25.33 15.29
N ASP A 708 29.89 26.19 15.43
CA ASP A 708 31.21 25.96 14.83
C ASP A 708 31.91 24.74 15.48
N LEU A 709 31.76 24.56 16.80
CA LEU A 709 32.24 23.37 17.51
C LEU A 709 31.59 22.09 16.99
N VAL A 710 30.26 22.09 16.79
CA VAL A 710 29.57 20.95 16.17
C VAL A 710 30.09 20.69 14.75
N THR A 711 30.31 21.73 13.98
CA THR A 711 30.87 21.61 12.63
C THR A 711 32.28 21.00 12.68
N GLN A 712 33.12 21.40 13.65
CA GLN A 712 34.45 20.80 13.85
C GLN A 712 34.37 19.31 14.20
N TYR A 713 33.43 18.89 15.05
CA TYR A 713 33.22 17.47 15.34
C TYR A 713 32.85 16.68 14.06
N LEU A 714 32.05 17.24 13.18
CA LEU A 714 31.69 16.62 11.92
C LEU A 714 32.88 16.49 10.97
N TYR A 715 33.78 17.49 10.93
CA TYR A 715 35.03 17.39 10.16
C TYR A 715 36.01 16.33 10.69
N LEU A 716 36.03 16.12 11.99
CA LEU A 716 36.94 15.15 12.63
C LEU A 716 36.43 13.70 12.49
N LEU A 717 35.16 13.49 12.26
CA LEU A 717 34.54 12.16 12.17
C LEU A 717 34.37 11.72 10.71
N SER A 718 35.06 10.65 10.33
CA SER A 718 34.81 9.95 9.07
C SER A 718 33.97 8.70 9.34
N SER A 719 32.63 8.82 9.26
CA SER A 719 31.68 7.71 9.43
C SER A 719 30.66 7.68 8.31
N GLN A 720 30.49 6.53 7.68
CA GLN A 720 29.44 6.33 6.66
C GLN A 720 28.03 6.29 7.27
N GLN A 721 27.92 5.92 8.55
CA GLN A 721 26.62 5.81 9.20
C GLN A 721 25.95 7.19 9.42
N ILE A 722 26.74 8.24 9.72
CA ILE A 722 26.18 9.58 9.91
C ILE A 722 25.59 10.16 8.62
N GLN A 723 26.07 9.72 7.45
CA GLN A 723 25.53 10.15 6.14
C GLN A 723 24.04 9.79 5.98
N ARG A 724 23.58 8.77 6.69
CA ARG A 724 22.16 8.40 6.67
C ARG A 724 21.28 9.34 7.51
N PHE A 725 21.88 10.23 8.30
CA PHE A 725 21.16 11.15 9.18
C PHE A 725 21.31 12.62 8.81
N ALA A 726 22.22 12.94 7.89
CA ALA A 726 22.45 14.30 7.40
C ALA A 726 22.66 14.31 5.89
N ASN A 727 22.04 15.25 5.19
CA ASN A 727 22.17 15.40 3.72
C ASN A 727 23.55 15.89 3.28
N ASN A 728 24.34 16.44 4.21
CA ASN A 728 25.73 16.84 4.00
C ASN A 728 26.51 16.59 5.30
N MET A 729 27.69 15.98 5.18
CA MET A 729 28.51 15.57 6.32
C MET A 729 29.04 16.75 7.15
N THR A 730 29.36 17.84 6.51
CA THR A 730 30.04 18.96 7.17
C THR A 730 29.14 20.15 7.40
N MET A 731 28.21 20.40 6.47
CA MET A 731 27.30 21.54 6.49
C MET A 731 25.86 21.08 6.24
N PRO A 732 25.26 20.34 7.19
CA PRO A 732 23.91 19.80 7.00
C PRO A 732 22.85 20.91 6.94
N THR A 733 22.11 20.93 5.84
CA THR A 733 20.91 21.78 5.67
C THR A 733 19.61 21.02 5.93
N ALA A 734 19.70 19.70 6.02
CA ALA A 734 18.61 18.83 6.44
C ALA A 734 19.17 17.63 7.23
N ILE A 735 18.45 17.23 8.27
CA ILE A 735 18.75 16.07 9.12
C ILE A 735 17.55 15.17 9.24
N ARG A 736 17.83 13.85 9.37
CA ARG A 736 16.83 12.81 9.50
C ARG A 736 16.82 12.24 10.91
N THR A 737 15.62 12.06 11.47
CA THR A 737 15.36 11.24 12.65
C THR A 737 14.64 9.97 12.21
N GLN A 738 15.22 8.81 12.51
CA GLN A 738 14.59 7.52 12.30
C GLN A 738 13.74 7.17 13.51
N VAL A 739 12.46 6.92 13.30
CA VAL A 739 11.50 6.51 14.31
C VAL A 739 11.08 5.08 13.99
N GLN A 740 11.48 4.13 14.80
CA GLN A 740 11.06 2.74 14.70
C GLN A 740 9.77 2.54 15.48
N LEU A 741 8.74 2.03 14.81
CA LEU A 741 7.40 1.87 15.34
C LEU A 741 7.11 0.40 15.64
N ARG A 742 6.57 0.13 16.82
CA ARG A 742 6.02 -1.16 17.24
C ARG A 742 4.57 -1.35 16.83
N THR A 743 4.03 -0.35 16.18
CA THR A 743 2.64 -0.32 15.71
C THR A 743 2.59 -0.20 14.20
N HIS A 744 1.62 -0.85 13.60
CA HIS A 744 1.23 -0.68 12.20
C HIS A 744 -0.09 0.08 12.08
N SER A 745 -0.59 0.67 13.19
CA SER A 745 -1.79 1.50 13.19
C SER A 745 -1.51 2.84 12.50
N THR A 746 -2.29 3.13 11.46
CA THR A 746 -2.19 4.42 10.76
C THR A 746 -2.73 5.57 11.61
N GLU A 747 -3.59 5.32 12.58
CA GLU A 747 -4.07 6.29 13.57
C GLU A 747 -2.95 6.70 14.54
N ASP A 748 -2.18 5.73 15.06
CA ASP A 748 -1.02 6.01 15.92
C ASP A 748 0.05 6.80 15.18
N THR A 749 0.33 6.40 13.94
CA THR A 749 1.30 7.11 13.07
C THR A 749 0.85 8.56 12.81
N GLU A 750 -0.44 8.78 12.54
CA GLU A 750 -0.99 10.12 12.39
C GLU A 750 -0.80 10.97 13.65
N ALA A 751 -1.06 10.38 14.83
CA ALA A 751 -0.91 11.05 16.11
C ALA A 751 0.55 11.47 16.35
N ILE A 752 1.51 10.58 16.06
CA ILE A 752 2.95 10.87 16.18
C ILE A 752 3.36 12.01 15.25
N ILE A 753 2.95 11.99 13.98
CA ILE A 753 3.28 13.03 12.99
C ILE A 753 2.70 14.38 13.42
N LYS A 754 1.44 14.42 13.88
CA LYS A 754 0.80 15.65 14.34
C LYS A 754 1.46 16.21 15.60
N ASP A 755 1.81 15.37 16.55
CA ASP A 755 2.47 15.79 17.77
C ASP A 755 3.90 16.30 17.48
N ALA A 756 4.63 15.67 16.54
CA ALA A 756 5.92 16.14 16.07
C ALA A 756 5.82 17.54 15.42
N GLN A 757 4.83 17.74 14.54
CA GLN A 757 4.57 19.04 13.88
C GLN A 757 4.18 20.11 14.91
N ALA A 758 3.27 19.80 15.83
CA ALA A 758 2.85 20.71 16.87
C ALA A 758 4.00 21.09 17.84
N TYR A 759 4.90 20.14 18.14
CA TYR A 759 6.10 20.42 18.91
C TYR A 759 7.05 21.35 18.15
N ALA A 760 7.26 21.09 16.87
CA ALA A 760 8.13 21.90 16.02
C ALA A 760 7.60 23.35 15.89
N GLU A 761 6.31 23.55 15.63
CA GLU A 761 5.69 24.88 15.55
C GLU A 761 5.92 25.72 16.82
N LYS A 762 5.99 25.05 17.98
CA LYS A 762 6.13 25.71 19.27
C LYS A 762 7.58 25.97 19.71
N HIS A 763 8.50 25.03 19.37
CA HIS A 763 9.82 24.98 19.96
C HIS A 763 10.96 25.18 18.96
N PHE A 764 10.72 25.00 17.65
CA PHE A 764 11.75 25.21 16.65
C PHE A 764 12.00 26.72 16.44
N PRO A 765 13.24 27.15 16.27
CA PRO A 765 13.55 28.47 15.82
C PRO A 765 12.94 28.77 14.44
N LYS A 766 12.75 30.04 14.11
CA LYS A 766 12.29 30.41 12.76
C LYS A 766 13.30 30.01 11.70
N GLY A 767 12.81 29.63 10.52
CA GLY A 767 13.63 29.19 9.40
C GLY A 767 13.91 27.69 9.36
N TYR A 768 13.19 26.90 10.18
CA TYR A 768 13.27 25.42 10.14
C TYR A 768 11.89 24.80 10.02
N LYS A 769 11.78 23.75 9.24
CA LYS A 769 10.55 22.97 9.04
C LYS A 769 10.76 21.49 9.30
N ILE A 770 9.68 20.78 9.61
CA ILE A 770 9.66 19.34 9.80
C ILE A 770 8.71 18.68 8.79
N GLU A 771 9.15 17.61 8.19
CA GLU A 771 8.36 16.79 7.27
C GLU A 771 8.50 15.30 7.62
N ALA A 772 7.43 14.54 7.43
CA ALA A 772 7.43 13.09 7.65
C ALA A 772 7.52 12.33 6.33
N THR A 773 8.18 11.18 6.33
CA THR A 773 8.28 10.24 5.19
C THR A 773 8.54 8.81 5.70
N GLY A 774 8.66 7.84 4.79
CA GLY A 774 8.88 6.42 5.12
C GLY A 774 7.60 5.59 5.04
N ASN A 775 7.73 4.29 5.31
CA ASN A 775 6.60 3.35 5.14
C ASN A 775 5.39 3.72 6.00
N GLY A 776 5.59 4.10 7.27
CA GLY A 776 4.49 4.50 8.15
C GLY A 776 3.74 5.74 7.64
N GLU A 777 4.45 6.76 7.13
CA GLU A 777 3.85 7.97 6.55
C GLU A 777 3.10 7.65 5.26
N MET A 778 3.67 6.80 4.40
CA MET A 778 3.00 6.38 3.15
C MET A 778 1.71 5.61 3.43
N GLU A 779 1.70 4.69 4.39
CA GLU A 779 0.49 3.96 4.81
C GLU A 779 -0.57 4.92 5.37
N TYR A 780 -0.17 5.88 6.20
CA TYR A 780 -1.07 6.93 6.68
C TYR A 780 -1.64 7.79 5.54
N THR A 781 -0.80 8.24 4.63
CA THR A 781 -1.24 9.03 3.46
C THR A 781 -2.18 8.22 2.55
N MET A 782 -1.91 6.93 2.34
CA MET A 782 -2.83 6.03 1.64
C MET A 782 -4.19 5.93 2.34
N THR A 783 -4.21 5.84 3.67
CA THR A 783 -5.45 5.82 4.45
C THR A 783 -6.31 7.05 4.16
N LYS A 784 -5.72 8.22 4.15
CA LYS A 784 -6.38 9.48 3.78
C LYS A 784 -6.94 9.44 2.35
N MET A 785 -6.10 9.00 1.40
CA MET A 785 -6.51 8.88 -0.01
C MET A 785 -7.67 7.89 -0.20
N VAL A 786 -7.71 6.79 0.57
CA VAL A 786 -8.82 5.82 0.55
C VAL A 786 -10.12 6.49 0.97
N VAL A 787 -10.14 7.21 2.09
CA VAL A 787 -11.34 7.88 2.61
C VAL A 787 -11.89 8.90 1.60
N ASP A 788 -11.02 9.75 1.08
CA ASP A 788 -11.40 10.82 0.13
C ASP A 788 -11.90 10.24 -1.20
N SER A 789 -11.18 9.26 -1.75
CA SER A 789 -11.56 8.61 -2.99
C SER A 789 -12.83 7.78 -2.84
N GLN A 790 -13.03 7.14 -1.68
CA GLN A 790 -14.23 6.33 -1.42
C GLN A 790 -15.49 7.18 -1.41
N THR A 791 -15.45 8.33 -0.73
CA THR A 791 -16.56 9.28 -0.71
C THR A 791 -16.92 9.74 -2.11
N THR A 792 -15.93 10.15 -2.89
CA THR A 792 -16.12 10.60 -4.29
C THR A 792 -16.66 9.48 -5.18
N SER A 793 -16.11 8.27 -5.05
CA SER A 793 -16.51 7.10 -5.84
C SER A 793 -17.97 6.68 -5.56
N ILE A 794 -18.38 6.65 -4.30
CA ILE A 794 -19.77 6.32 -3.93
C ILE A 794 -20.75 7.36 -4.48
N LEU A 795 -20.47 8.64 -4.31
CA LEU A 795 -21.32 9.72 -4.84
C LEU A 795 -21.42 9.65 -6.36
N LEU A 796 -20.32 9.45 -7.06
CA LEU A 796 -20.30 9.30 -8.51
C LEU A 796 -21.09 8.07 -8.96
N SER A 797 -20.94 6.93 -8.28
CA SER A 797 -21.68 5.71 -8.59
C SER A 797 -23.18 5.90 -8.42
N LEU A 798 -23.62 6.48 -7.30
CA LEU A 798 -25.03 6.75 -7.04
C LEU A 798 -25.60 7.74 -8.06
N ALA A 799 -24.83 8.75 -8.46
CA ALA A 799 -25.22 9.69 -9.50
C ALA A 799 -25.37 9.01 -10.87
N MET A 800 -24.41 8.16 -11.26
CA MET A 800 -24.49 7.39 -12.51
C MET A 800 -25.71 6.46 -12.52
N VAL A 801 -25.93 5.74 -11.42
CA VAL A 801 -27.11 4.86 -11.27
C VAL A 801 -28.41 5.65 -11.36
N PHE A 802 -28.50 6.79 -10.65
CA PHE A 802 -29.66 7.68 -10.74
C PHE A 802 -29.92 8.11 -12.19
N ILE A 803 -28.89 8.53 -12.92
CA ILE A 803 -28.99 8.93 -14.34
C ILE A 803 -29.48 7.76 -15.21
N ILE A 804 -28.84 6.58 -15.08
CA ILE A 804 -29.17 5.40 -15.90
C ILE A 804 -30.60 4.96 -15.68
N ILE A 805 -31.07 4.87 -14.41
CA ILE A 805 -32.45 4.50 -14.10
C ILE A 805 -33.44 5.59 -14.60
N SER A 806 -33.11 6.87 -14.37
CA SER A 806 -33.94 8.00 -14.82
C SER A 806 -34.15 7.97 -16.32
N LEU A 807 -33.10 7.71 -17.09
CA LEU A 807 -33.18 7.60 -18.55
C LEU A 807 -33.95 6.35 -19.00
N SER A 808 -33.76 5.20 -18.35
CA SER A 808 -34.43 3.95 -18.67
C SER A 808 -35.96 4.05 -18.50
N PHE A 809 -36.37 4.62 -17.37
CA PHE A 809 -37.81 4.79 -17.08
C PHE A 809 -38.37 6.15 -17.53
N LYS A 810 -37.53 7.01 -18.13
CA LYS A 810 -37.88 8.38 -18.58
C LYS A 810 -38.48 9.23 -17.46
N SER A 811 -37.99 9.08 -16.25
CA SER A 811 -38.47 9.79 -15.06
C SER A 811 -37.40 9.94 -14.00
N PRO A 812 -37.10 11.17 -13.52
CA PRO A 812 -36.18 11.37 -12.39
C PRO A 812 -36.65 10.66 -11.10
N TRP A 813 -37.96 10.56 -10.88
CA TRP A 813 -38.51 9.85 -9.72
C TRP A 813 -38.14 8.36 -9.72
N ALA A 814 -38.03 7.74 -10.90
CA ALA A 814 -37.56 6.37 -11.01
C ALA A 814 -36.12 6.24 -10.54
N GLY A 815 -35.27 7.20 -10.89
CA GLY A 815 -33.86 7.26 -10.42
C GLY A 815 -33.78 7.38 -8.91
N ILE A 816 -34.57 8.25 -8.27
CA ILE A 816 -34.62 8.41 -6.82
C ILE A 816 -35.05 7.10 -6.15
N ILE A 817 -36.18 6.53 -6.55
CA ILE A 817 -36.73 5.29 -5.99
C ILE A 817 -35.74 4.13 -6.14
N GLY A 818 -35.04 4.05 -7.28
CA GLY A 818 -34.05 3.00 -7.53
C GLY A 818 -32.74 3.17 -6.77
N ALA A 819 -32.33 4.40 -6.47
CA ALA A 819 -31.09 4.67 -5.73
C ALA A 819 -31.22 4.43 -4.22
N ILE A 820 -32.42 4.56 -3.63
CA ILE A 820 -32.65 4.43 -2.18
C ILE A 820 -32.21 3.05 -1.63
N PRO A 821 -32.64 1.90 -2.18
CA PRO A 821 -32.21 0.60 -1.65
C PRO A 821 -30.70 0.39 -1.75
N LEU A 822 -30.08 0.98 -2.77
CA LEU A 822 -28.65 0.87 -3.01
C LEU A 822 -27.84 1.64 -1.98
N GLY A 823 -28.24 2.89 -1.71
CA GLY A 823 -27.64 3.70 -0.65
C GLY A 823 -27.75 3.03 0.73
N LEU A 824 -28.93 2.44 1.03
CA LEU A 824 -29.14 1.66 2.25
C LEU A 824 -28.25 0.40 2.29
N THR A 825 -28.06 -0.29 1.17
CA THR A 825 -27.17 -1.46 1.10
C THR A 825 -25.73 -1.10 1.44
N ILE A 826 -25.22 0.02 0.90
CA ILE A 826 -23.87 0.51 1.18
C ILE A 826 -23.73 0.85 2.67
N LEU A 827 -24.69 1.58 3.21
CA LEU A 827 -24.67 1.98 4.63
C LEU A 827 -24.75 0.76 5.56
N LEU A 828 -25.54 -0.27 5.20
CA LEU A 828 -25.59 -1.54 5.93
C LEU A 828 -24.29 -2.31 5.84
N ASN A 829 -23.59 -2.24 4.72
CA ASN A 829 -22.29 -2.88 4.58
C ASN A 829 -21.26 -2.24 5.51
N PHE A 830 -21.18 -0.91 5.53
CA PHE A 830 -20.33 -0.20 6.49
C PHE A 830 -20.72 -0.45 7.95
N MET A 831 -22.02 -0.60 8.22
CA MET A 831 -22.50 -1.02 9.54
C MET A 831 -21.93 -2.40 9.94
N VAL A 832 -21.99 -3.37 9.03
CA VAL A 832 -21.45 -4.71 9.30
C VAL A 832 -19.94 -4.64 9.54
N MET A 833 -19.20 -3.85 8.75
CA MET A 833 -17.77 -3.63 8.96
C MET A 833 -17.49 -3.04 10.36
N GLY A 834 -18.20 -1.97 10.75
CA GLY A 834 -18.02 -1.34 12.04
C GLY A 834 -18.30 -2.28 13.23
N TYR A 835 -19.41 -3.04 13.19
CA TYR A 835 -19.72 -4.00 14.26
C TYR A 835 -18.80 -5.22 14.29
N ALA A 836 -18.27 -5.64 13.14
CA ALA A 836 -17.35 -6.77 13.04
C ALA A 836 -15.87 -6.38 13.26
N GLY A 837 -15.56 -5.08 13.43
CA GLY A 837 -14.19 -4.58 13.55
C GLY A 837 -13.37 -4.78 12.29
N ILE A 838 -14.03 -4.79 11.10
CA ILE A 838 -13.37 -4.90 9.81
C ILE A 838 -13.02 -3.48 9.34
N ALA A 839 -11.73 -3.20 9.19
CA ALA A 839 -11.27 -1.89 8.74
C ALA A 839 -11.70 -1.59 7.29
N LEU A 840 -11.95 -0.30 7.04
CA LEU A 840 -11.98 0.23 5.68
C LEU A 840 -10.54 0.44 5.22
N ASP A 841 -10.14 -0.30 4.23
CA ASP A 841 -8.81 -0.29 3.63
C ASP A 841 -8.87 -0.24 2.10
N LEU A 842 -7.71 -0.36 1.45
CA LEU A 842 -7.59 -0.38 -0.02
C LEU A 842 -8.45 -1.45 -0.68
N CYS A 843 -8.50 -2.65 -0.09
CA CYS A 843 -9.19 -3.80 -0.66
C CYS A 843 -10.69 -3.76 -0.34
N THR A 844 -11.07 -3.43 0.89
CA THR A 844 -12.48 -3.35 1.30
C THR A 844 -13.20 -2.17 0.66
N SER A 845 -12.47 -1.13 0.23
CA SER A 845 -13.01 0.03 -0.49
C SER A 845 -13.70 -0.35 -1.81
N ILE A 846 -13.26 -1.41 -2.50
CA ILE A 846 -13.90 -1.85 -3.74
C ILE A 846 -15.32 -2.39 -3.54
N ILE A 847 -15.66 -2.82 -2.31
CA ILE A 847 -16.94 -3.48 -2.01
C ILE A 847 -18.13 -2.57 -2.32
N ALA A 848 -18.02 -1.27 -2.02
CA ALA A 848 -19.09 -0.31 -2.33
C ALA A 848 -19.37 -0.24 -3.83
N SER A 849 -18.34 -0.22 -4.67
CA SER A 849 -18.48 -0.22 -6.14
C SER A 849 -19.05 -1.53 -6.67
N VAL A 850 -18.63 -2.66 -6.12
CA VAL A 850 -19.19 -3.98 -6.42
C VAL A 850 -20.66 -4.03 -5.99
N ALA A 851 -20.98 -3.51 -4.80
CA ALA A 851 -22.34 -3.44 -4.26
C ALA A 851 -23.26 -2.66 -5.17
N ILE A 852 -22.80 -1.51 -5.66
CA ILE A 852 -23.54 -0.65 -6.58
C ILE A 852 -23.69 -1.34 -7.93
N GLY A 853 -22.59 -1.82 -8.50
CA GLY A 853 -22.58 -2.39 -9.85
C GLY A 853 -23.42 -3.66 -9.99
N VAL A 854 -23.40 -4.55 -9.00
CA VAL A 854 -24.12 -5.83 -9.05
C VAL A 854 -25.50 -5.74 -8.37
N GLY A 855 -25.60 -4.93 -7.31
CA GLY A 855 -26.86 -4.82 -6.55
C GLY A 855 -27.99 -4.10 -7.29
N ILE A 856 -27.65 -3.22 -8.21
CA ILE A 856 -28.63 -2.44 -9.01
C ILE A 856 -29.49 -3.34 -9.93
N ASP A 857 -28.95 -4.45 -10.39
CA ASP A 857 -29.67 -5.39 -11.26
C ASP A 857 -30.99 -5.87 -10.64
N TYR A 858 -30.99 -6.12 -9.33
CA TYR A 858 -32.19 -6.55 -8.62
C TYR A 858 -33.27 -5.49 -8.64
N THR A 859 -32.88 -4.24 -8.48
CA THR A 859 -33.76 -3.08 -8.52
C THR A 859 -34.40 -2.90 -9.94
N ILE A 860 -33.57 -2.93 -10.98
CA ILE A 860 -34.00 -2.76 -12.37
C ILE A 860 -34.96 -3.88 -12.76
N HIS A 861 -34.59 -5.13 -12.49
CA HIS A 861 -35.44 -6.27 -12.83
C HIS A 861 -36.78 -6.25 -12.07
N PHE A 862 -36.77 -5.86 -10.80
CA PHE A 862 -38.01 -5.72 -10.03
C PHE A 862 -38.90 -4.61 -10.58
N MET A 863 -38.36 -3.41 -10.83
CA MET A 863 -39.10 -2.26 -11.32
C MET A 863 -39.67 -2.49 -12.73
N GLU A 864 -38.90 -3.14 -13.61
CA GLU A 864 -39.34 -3.43 -14.97
C GLU A 864 -40.48 -4.47 -15.00
N THR A 865 -40.37 -5.52 -14.20
CA THR A 865 -41.41 -6.52 -14.04
C THR A 865 -42.67 -5.90 -13.41
N TYR A 866 -42.50 -5.07 -12.38
CA TYR A 866 -43.61 -4.36 -11.73
C TYR A 866 -44.36 -3.46 -12.74
N ARG A 867 -43.63 -2.70 -13.59
CA ARG A 867 -44.23 -1.89 -14.65
C ARG A 867 -45.03 -2.73 -15.64
N THR A 868 -44.49 -3.91 -16.00
CA THR A 868 -45.21 -4.84 -16.90
C THR A 868 -46.50 -5.39 -16.26
N GLN A 869 -46.44 -5.76 -14.96
CA GLN A 869 -47.62 -6.23 -14.23
C GLN A 869 -48.64 -5.11 -13.97
N ARG A 870 -48.16 -3.88 -13.71
CA ARG A 870 -49.03 -2.69 -13.50
C ARG A 870 -49.81 -2.32 -14.75
N ALA A 871 -49.33 -2.70 -15.94
CA ALA A 871 -50.03 -2.51 -17.20
C ALA A 871 -51.20 -3.52 -17.39
N LEU A 872 -51.26 -4.60 -16.61
CA LEU A 872 -52.28 -5.66 -16.70
C LEU A 872 -53.43 -5.51 -15.69
N THR A 873 -53.15 -4.91 -14.52
CA THR A 873 -54.14 -4.73 -13.46
C THR A 873 -53.87 -3.44 -12.65
N ASP A 874 -54.94 -2.85 -12.13
CA ASP A 874 -54.89 -1.66 -11.28
C ASP A 874 -54.71 -1.98 -9.77
N ASP A 875 -54.93 -3.24 -9.40
CA ASP A 875 -54.76 -3.68 -8.02
C ASP A 875 -53.24 -3.80 -7.71
N LEU A 876 -52.69 -2.87 -6.90
CA LEU A 876 -51.28 -2.80 -6.54
C LEU A 876 -50.81 -4.01 -5.74
N GLU A 877 -51.71 -4.64 -4.96
CA GLU A 877 -51.41 -5.86 -4.21
C GLU A 877 -51.20 -7.04 -5.16
N GLU A 878 -52.11 -7.20 -6.13
CA GLU A 878 -52.00 -8.22 -7.16
C GLU A 878 -50.78 -8.01 -8.04
N VAL A 879 -50.47 -6.76 -8.45
CA VAL A 879 -49.25 -6.38 -9.18
C VAL A 879 -48.00 -6.84 -8.44
N THR A 880 -47.95 -6.53 -7.14
CA THR A 880 -46.80 -6.89 -6.30
C THR A 880 -46.63 -8.41 -6.19
N LYS A 881 -47.71 -9.14 -5.95
CA LYS A 881 -47.71 -10.61 -5.82
C LYS A 881 -47.31 -11.30 -7.13
N ASN A 882 -47.77 -10.80 -8.26
CA ASN A 882 -47.42 -11.29 -9.59
C ASN A 882 -45.96 -10.97 -9.93
N THR A 883 -45.44 -9.81 -9.50
CA THR A 883 -44.00 -9.42 -9.64
C THR A 883 -43.12 -10.38 -8.86
N PHE A 884 -43.46 -10.71 -7.62
CA PHE A 884 -42.73 -11.74 -6.84
C PHE A 884 -42.74 -13.12 -7.49
N LYS A 885 -43.90 -13.50 -8.09
CA LYS A 885 -44.02 -14.79 -8.78
C LYS A 885 -43.14 -14.89 -10.02
N THR A 886 -42.96 -13.79 -10.75
CA THR A 886 -42.23 -13.75 -12.01
C THR A 886 -40.73 -13.44 -11.77
N SER A 887 -40.40 -12.30 -11.15
CA SER A 887 -39.03 -11.80 -11.01
C SER A 887 -38.40 -12.12 -9.65
N GLY A 888 -39.17 -12.16 -8.55
CA GLY A 888 -38.61 -12.32 -7.20
C GLY A 888 -37.79 -13.58 -7.02
N ARG A 889 -38.20 -14.72 -7.61
CA ARG A 889 -37.41 -15.97 -7.57
C ARG A 889 -36.11 -15.86 -8.37
N GLY A 890 -36.17 -15.18 -9.52
CA GLY A 890 -34.97 -14.94 -10.32
C GLY A 890 -33.94 -14.11 -9.58
N ILE A 891 -34.38 -13.01 -8.94
CA ILE A 891 -33.56 -12.12 -8.12
C ILE A 891 -32.91 -12.89 -6.98
N LEU A 892 -33.70 -13.67 -6.21
CA LEU A 892 -33.18 -14.47 -5.08
C LEU A 892 -32.15 -15.52 -5.55
N THR A 893 -32.45 -16.22 -6.66
CA THR A 893 -31.54 -17.25 -7.20
C THR A 893 -30.22 -16.63 -7.68
N ASN A 894 -30.29 -15.47 -8.35
CA ASN A 894 -29.09 -14.74 -8.79
C ASN A 894 -28.28 -14.23 -7.60
N ALA A 895 -28.92 -13.65 -6.58
CA ALA A 895 -28.26 -13.19 -5.37
C ALA A 895 -27.52 -14.32 -4.64
N ILE A 896 -28.13 -15.50 -4.53
CA ILE A 896 -27.52 -16.68 -3.94
C ILE A 896 -26.34 -17.17 -4.80
N ALA A 897 -26.49 -17.23 -6.12
CA ALA A 897 -25.45 -17.72 -7.02
C ALA A 897 -24.20 -16.83 -6.99
N VAL A 898 -24.41 -15.50 -7.07
CA VAL A 898 -23.30 -14.52 -7.01
C VAL A 898 -22.68 -14.49 -5.61
N GLY A 899 -23.51 -14.48 -4.56
CA GLY A 899 -23.04 -14.50 -3.17
C GLY A 899 -22.21 -15.75 -2.88
N LEU A 900 -22.61 -16.95 -3.30
CA LEU A 900 -21.84 -18.17 -3.19
C LEU A 900 -20.53 -18.12 -4.00
N GLY A 901 -20.55 -17.46 -5.18
CA GLY A 901 -19.33 -17.21 -5.96
C GLY A 901 -18.29 -16.40 -5.19
N PHE A 902 -18.72 -15.34 -4.51
CA PHE A 902 -17.85 -14.53 -3.65
C PHE A 902 -17.46 -15.23 -2.34
N CYS A 903 -18.31 -16.08 -1.77
CA CYS A 903 -17.94 -16.90 -0.60
C CYS A 903 -16.73 -17.80 -0.85
N VAL A 904 -16.35 -18.05 -2.10
CA VAL A 904 -15.09 -18.75 -2.42
C VAL A 904 -13.86 -18.02 -1.90
N LEU A 905 -13.90 -16.68 -1.84
CA LEU A 905 -12.84 -15.86 -1.26
C LEU A 905 -12.61 -16.12 0.24
N LEU A 906 -13.56 -16.72 0.95
CA LEU A 906 -13.36 -17.15 2.36
C LEU A 906 -12.24 -18.18 2.52
N PHE A 907 -11.86 -18.86 1.46
CA PHE A 907 -10.78 -19.84 1.42
C PHE A 907 -9.43 -19.24 1.00
N SER A 908 -9.37 -17.92 0.79
CA SER A 908 -8.12 -17.20 0.51
C SER A 908 -7.13 -17.32 1.67
N ARG A 909 -5.86 -17.25 1.36
CA ARG A 909 -4.79 -17.12 2.35
C ARG A 909 -4.77 -15.72 2.95
N PHE A 910 -5.11 -14.69 2.18
CA PHE A 910 -5.23 -13.32 2.69
C PHE A 910 -6.52 -13.13 3.49
N ILE A 911 -6.39 -12.57 4.70
CA ILE A 911 -7.55 -12.27 5.55
C ILE A 911 -8.46 -11.22 4.91
N ILE A 912 -7.86 -10.26 4.22
CA ILE A 912 -8.59 -9.18 3.56
C ILE A 912 -9.50 -9.68 2.43
N LEU A 913 -9.04 -10.67 1.66
CA LEU A 913 -9.87 -11.29 0.62
C LEU A 913 -11.03 -12.10 1.22
N ARG A 914 -10.83 -12.71 2.40
CA ARG A 914 -11.92 -13.35 3.16
C ARG A 914 -12.99 -12.34 3.55
N TYR A 915 -12.57 -11.14 4.00
CA TYR A 915 -13.50 -10.05 4.31
C TYR A 915 -14.27 -9.58 3.07
N ILE A 916 -13.61 -9.41 1.92
CA ILE A 916 -14.29 -9.08 0.66
C ILE A 916 -15.34 -10.15 0.33
N GLY A 917 -14.98 -11.42 0.41
CA GLY A 917 -15.91 -12.53 0.15
C GLY A 917 -17.15 -12.50 1.03
N ALA A 918 -16.96 -12.34 2.34
CA ALA A 918 -18.04 -12.26 3.32
C ALA A 918 -18.93 -11.03 3.10
N LEU A 919 -18.32 -9.86 2.97
CA LEU A 919 -19.03 -8.58 2.86
C LEU A 919 -19.80 -8.46 1.54
N VAL A 920 -19.24 -8.92 0.41
CA VAL A 920 -19.96 -8.94 -0.87
C VAL A 920 -21.13 -9.94 -0.82
N ALA A 921 -20.97 -11.09 -0.18
CA ALA A 921 -22.09 -12.01 0.02
C ALA A 921 -23.22 -11.37 0.85
N VAL A 922 -22.87 -10.63 1.92
CA VAL A 922 -23.83 -9.83 2.70
C VAL A 922 -24.53 -8.77 1.83
N VAL A 923 -23.76 -8.07 0.99
CA VAL A 923 -24.27 -7.07 0.05
C VAL A 923 -25.27 -7.70 -0.93
N MET A 924 -24.99 -8.88 -1.50
CA MET A 924 -25.91 -9.56 -2.42
C MET A 924 -27.22 -9.90 -1.73
N PHE A 925 -27.15 -10.39 -0.49
CA PHE A 925 -28.35 -10.71 0.29
C PHE A 925 -29.13 -9.45 0.69
N THR A 926 -28.48 -8.43 1.21
CA THR A 926 -29.12 -7.18 1.66
C THR A 926 -29.71 -6.41 0.49
N SER A 927 -28.98 -6.26 -0.64
CA SER A 927 -29.44 -5.57 -1.83
C SER A 927 -30.66 -6.24 -2.46
N SER A 928 -30.64 -7.57 -2.60
CA SER A 928 -31.80 -8.32 -3.10
C SER A 928 -33.01 -8.20 -2.16
N THR A 929 -32.80 -8.27 -0.85
CA THR A 929 -33.87 -8.12 0.14
C THR A 929 -34.46 -6.71 0.13
N LEU A 930 -33.63 -5.66 0.07
CA LEU A 930 -34.08 -4.27 -0.01
C LEU A 930 -34.81 -3.98 -1.33
N ALA A 931 -34.34 -4.52 -2.45
CA ALA A 931 -35.03 -4.43 -3.73
C ALA A 931 -36.43 -5.09 -3.69
N MET A 932 -36.59 -6.18 -2.94
CA MET A 932 -37.87 -6.90 -2.78
C MET A 932 -38.74 -6.38 -1.64
N THR A 933 -38.28 -5.50 -0.78
CA THR A 933 -39.06 -4.93 0.33
C THR A 933 -39.28 -3.45 0.17
N VAL A 934 -38.21 -2.67 0.03
CA VAL A 934 -38.31 -1.19 -0.04
C VAL A 934 -38.93 -0.72 -1.34
N ILE A 935 -38.54 -1.29 -2.51
CA ILE A 935 -39.06 -0.84 -3.81
C ILE A 935 -40.56 -1.05 -3.91
N PRO A 936 -41.12 -2.27 -3.70
CA PRO A 936 -42.57 -2.41 -3.75
C PRO A 936 -43.31 -1.56 -2.71
N GLY A 937 -42.70 -1.36 -1.53
CA GLY A 937 -43.23 -0.44 -0.52
C GLY A 937 -43.33 1.00 -1.02
N LEU A 938 -42.30 1.52 -1.66
CA LEU A 938 -42.27 2.86 -2.25
C LEU A 938 -43.23 2.96 -3.46
N LEU A 939 -43.22 1.98 -4.35
CA LEU A 939 -44.12 1.98 -5.51
C LEU A 939 -45.57 1.92 -5.12
N ASN A 940 -45.96 1.09 -4.14
CA ASN A 940 -47.33 1.01 -3.64
C ASN A 940 -47.71 2.22 -2.76
N ALA A 941 -46.76 2.87 -2.09
CA ALA A 941 -47.02 4.06 -1.28
C ALA A 941 -47.28 5.31 -2.12
N PHE A 942 -46.61 5.48 -3.27
CA PHE A 942 -46.60 6.69 -4.09
C PHE A 942 -47.31 6.51 -5.42
N ASP A 943 -47.55 5.27 -5.89
CA ASP A 943 -48.12 4.93 -7.22
C ASP A 943 -47.68 5.85 -8.36
N PRO A 944 -46.34 5.88 -8.65
CA PRO A 944 -45.77 6.90 -9.50
C PRO A 944 -46.24 6.74 -10.98
N LYS A 945 -46.61 7.84 -11.64
CA LYS A 945 -47.12 7.88 -13.00
C LYS A 945 -46.23 7.25 -14.08
N PHE A 946 -44.93 7.09 -13.83
CA PHE A 946 -43.99 6.45 -14.77
C PHE A 946 -44.22 4.93 -14.86
N MET A 947 -44.88 4.32 -13.87
CA MET A 947 -45.28 2.91 -13.87
C MET A 947 -46.56 2.62 -14.60
N TRP A 948 -47.37 3.64 -14.90
CA TRP A 948 -48.69 3.49 -15.53
C TRP A 948 -48.59 3.14 -17.02
N SER A 949 -49.57 2.35 -17.53
CA SER A 949 -49.71 2.09 -18.96
C SER A 949 -50.15 3.36 -19.74
N LYS A 950 -50.07 3.31 -21.05
CA LYS A 950 -50.54 4.41 -21.90
C LYS A 950 -52.05 4.66 -21.71
N GLU A 951 -52.84 3.59 -21.61
CA GLU A 951 -54.27 3.64 -21.39
C GLU A 951 -54.63 4.27 -20.05
N GLN A 952 -53.94 3.91 -18.99
CA GLN A 952 -54.09 4.52 -17.66
C GLN A 952 -53.74 6.02 -17.65
N LYS A 953 -52.68 6.41 -18.40
CA LYS A 953 -52.32 7.84 -18.55
C LYS A 953 -53.35 8.64 -19.32
N GLU A 954 -53.96 8.05 -20.37
CA GLU A 954 -55.01 8.67 -21.14
C GLU A 954 -56.31 8.78 -20.34
N ALA A 955 -56.69 7.74 -19.61
CA ALA A 955 -57.82 7.77 -18.69
C ALA A 955 -57.71 8.87 -17.64
N TYR A 956 -56.50 8.96 -17.01
CA TYR A 956 -56.25 10.04 -16.03
C TYR A 956 -56.28 11.46 -16.64
N LYS A 957 -55.79 11.63 -17.89
CA LYS A 957 -55.88 12.90 -18.60
C LYS A 957 -57.34 13.30 -18.91
N LYS A 958 -58.16 12.32 -19.27
CA LYS A 958 -59.62 12.56 -19.50
C LYS A 958 -60.32 12.98 -18.20
N GLN A 959 -59.99 12.30 -17.10
CA GLN A 959 -60.54 12.64 -15.80
C GLN A 959 -60.18 14.05 -15.35
N LEU A 960 -58.91 14.47 -15.54
CA LEU A 960 -58.44 15.83 -15.30
C LEU A 960 -59.10 16.90 -16.20
N GLN A 961 -59.52 16.51 -17.42
CA GLN A 961 -60.28 17.42 -18.33
C GLN A 961 -61.76 17.52 -17.97
N GLU A 962 -62.29 16.51 -17.28
CA GLU A 962 -63.70 16.49 -16.82
C GLU A 962 -63.85 17.19 -15.45
N GLU A 963 -62.73 17.26 -14.65
CA GLU A 963 -62.69 17.96 -13.34
C GLU A 963 -62.34 19.46 -13.43
N ASN A 964 -61.84 19.93 -14.58
CA ASN A 964 -61.61 21.37 -14.91
C ASN A 964 -62.73 21.89 -15.82
#